data_691542eafc9b458792b3b908ac4a89a4
#
_entry.id   691542eafc9b458792b3b908ac4a89a4
#
_cell.length_a   1.000
_cell.length_b   1.000
_cell.length_c   1.000
_cell.angle_alpha   90.00
_cell.angle_beta   90.00
_cell.angle_gamma   90.00
#
_symmetry.space_group_name_H-M   'P 1'
#
loop_
_entity.id
_entity.type
_entity.pdbx_description
1 polymer ?
#
loop_
_entity_poly.entity_id
_entity_poly.type
_entity_poly.pdbx_seq_one_letter_code
_entity_poly.pdbx_strand_id
1 'polypeptide(L)'
;MSSKPLRQVYYRVANRNRGYDSYLNYDNPVVLNLNPFFLLEDDPTPARNNQVTRAASLAVSALEFVRAVRREELPPDTLKGKPLDMYQYARLFGTARVPTDHGCQIEQDPESKHIVVLCHGQFYWFDVLDDNSDLIMREKDIAVNLQTIVDDASQTPIQEAAKGALGVLSTENRKVWSGLRETLMKDEGSNNADCLGIVDSALFVLCLDYTEPNSAADVCKNMLCGTNEVEKGVQIGTCINRWYDKLQIIVCKNGSAGINFEHTGVDGHTVLRFASDVYTDTILRFARTINGQAPSLWKTASPDPSKRDPESFGDVNIHPYKLEWDMIPELNIAVRFAEARLADLIGQNEFQCMEFGGFGKNFITAAGFSPDAFVQMAFQAAYFGLYGRIDCTYEPAMTKIFLHGRTEAVRSVTEESVQFVQSFWADNPPEEKVEALRRACQKHTQNTRESAKAEGCDRHLYALFCVWQKLLDDDQSSNGTGYSSPTESTSEIGSPGRSTDGTDSRAARRRGNSTNSRSRDGSNGIPQIFADGGWDRLNNTILSTSNCGNPCLRQFGFGPTSADGFGIGYIIKDDSISICASSKHRQTKRFIDTLEGYLMEIRRVIKLTSRESATTKQSRARELDSATSCNNSVNNHHHHNKAPKGLKARGRMITAQETLKSSRNRSSLGSGSSTEESLNLSEDDELGGCKFYFLQLASLPLSLPSPSFLLPRHLTCAIPFSPPPTPDRTFTDARHIQNQRWLLRLRDAPPGAQGPGPPPRRGRRLRRRRRSRDQGWLGEGVRPRRQAQGHRQEAPSGRILIGLVCSIVG
;
A
#
# COMPACT_ATOMS: atom_id res chain seq x y z
N MET A 1 0.24 31.42 26.75
CA MET A 1 -0.98 31.57 25.92
C MET A 1 -2.09 30.71 26.51
N SER A 2 -3.27 31.24 26.73
CA SER A 2 -4.38 30.51 27.37
C SER A 2 -4.94 29.44 26.38
N SER A 3 -4.94 28.19 26.81
CA SER A 3 -5.39 27.03 26.03
C SER A 3 -6.89 26.99 25.68
N LYS A 4 -7.66 27.97 26.12
CA LYS A 4 -9.13 28.02 25.92
C LYS A 4 -9.59 28.28 24.47
N PRO A 5 -9.02 29.22 23.68
CA PRO A 5 -9.44 29.42 22.30
C PRO A 5 -9.13 28.23 21.39
N LEU A 6 -7.94 27.62 21.53
CA LEU A 6 -7.52 26.44 20.78
C LEU A 6 -8.42 25.21 21.05
N ARG A 7 -8.83 25.00 22.30
CA ARG A 7 -9.79 23.95 22.65
C ARG A 7 -11.15 24.14 21.98
N GLN A 8 -11.64 25.38 21.84
CA GLN A 8 -12.94 25.64 21.22
C GLN A 8 -12.93 25.46 19.69
N VAL A 9 -11.85 25.84 19.04
CA VAL A 9 -11.62 25.60 17.61
C VAL A 9 -11.46 24.09 17.35
N TYR A 10 -10.73 23.39 18.21
CA TYR A 10 -10.56 21.96 18.17
C TYR A 10 -11.89 21.20 18.24
N TYR A 11 -12.80 21.56 19.14
CA TYR A 11 -14.15 20.99 19.23
C TYR A 11 -15.01 21.26 18.01
N ARG A 12 -14.86 22.41 17.33
CA ARG A 12 -15.61 22.73 16.10
C ARG A 12 -15.12 21.95 14.89
N VAL A 13 -13.82 21.70 14.78
CA VAL A 13 -13.24 20.91 13.68
C VAL A 13 -13.56 19.43 13.88
N ALA A 14 -13.44 18.91 15.10
CA ALA A 14 -13.74 17.52 15.46
C ALA A 14 -15.22 17.12 15.24
N ASN A 15 -16.16 18.07 15.45
CA ASN A 15 -17.60 17.80 15.31
C ASN A 15 -18.13 17.85 13.87
N ARG A 16 -17.31 18.15 12.87
CA ARG A 16 -17.68 18.03 11.46
C ARG A 16 -16.94 16.83 10.91
N ASN A 17 -17.58 15.74 10.69
CA ASN A 17 -17.20 14.44 10.10
C ASN A 17 -16.15 14.48 8.94
N ARG A 18 -15.01 15.20 9.11
CA ARG A 18 -14.04 15.52 8.05
C ARG A 18 -12.66 14.89 8.28
N GLY A 19 -12.60 13.72 8.92
CA GLY A 19 -11.32 13.02 9.13
C GLY A 19 -10.60 12.57 7.87
N TYR A 20 -11.28 12.57 6.73
CA TYR A 20 -10.73 12.18 5.42
C TYR A 20 -10.45 13.37 4.48
N ASP A 21 -10.72 14.61 4.92
CA ASP A 21 -10.64 15.79 4.05
C ASP A 21 -9.26 15.95 3.38
N SER A 22 -8.17 15.60 4.04
CA SER A 22 -6.82 15.71 3.48
C SER A 22 -6.57 14.77 2.29
N TYR A 23 -7.16 13.58 2.31
CA TYR A 23 -7.09 12.64 1.18
C TYR A 23 -8.11 13.00 0.09
N LEU A 24 -9.33 13.38 0.49
CA LEU A 24 -10.44 13.63 -0.42
C LEU A 24 -10.28 14.94 -1.19
N ASN A 25 -9.57 15.92 -0.64
CA ASN A 25 -9.25 17.19 -1.32
C ASN A 25 -7.98 17.10 -2.19
N TYR A 26 -7.38 15.93 -2.33
CA TYR A 26 -6.22 15.74 -3.17
C TYR A 26 -6.64 15.64 -4.63
N ASP A 27 -6.29 16.63 -5.45
CA ASP A 27 -6.75 16.78 -6.83
C ASP A 27 -5.92 16.00 -7.86
N ASN A 28 -4.67 15.66 -7.55
CA ASN A 28 -3.81 14.96 -8.50
C ASN A 28 -4.27 13.51 -8.75
N PRO A 29 -3.79 12.85 -9.83
CA PRO A 29 -4.02 11.42 -10.06
C PRO A 29 -3.70 10.57 -8.84
N VAL A 30 -4.55 9.58 -8.55
CA VAL A 30 -4.29 8.66 -7.42
C VAL A 30 -3.23 7.62 -7.76
N VAL A 31 -3.15 7.22 -9.02
CA VAL A 31 -2.09 6.32 -9.52
C VAL A 31 -0.71 6.93 -9.29
N LEU A 32 0.23 6.15 -8.79
CA LEU A 32 1.62 6.56 -8.48
C LEU A 32 1.77 7.62 -7.38
N ASN A 33 0.73 8.38 -7.06
CA ASN A 33 0.80 9.44 -6.06
C ASN A 33 0.17 9.03 -4.71
N LEU A 34 -0.81 8.13 -4.72
CA LEU A 34 -1.56 7.74 -3.53
C LEU A 34 -1.67 6.23 -3.36
N ASN A 35 -2.03 5.50 -4.43
CA ASN A 35 -2.28 4.07 -4.37
C ASN A 35 -0.98 3.26 -4.22
N PRO A 36 -0.83 2.41 -3.20
CA PRO A 36 0.25 1.44 -3.10
C PRO A 36 -0.15 0.10 -3.70
N PHE A 37 0.83 -0.81 -3.79
CA PHE A 37 0.58 -2.19 -4.18
C PHE A 37 1.22 -3.19 -3.23
N PHE A 38 0.66 -4.40 -3.19
CA PHE A 38 1.26 -5.61 -2.64
C PHE A 38 1.49 -6.62 -3.76
N LEU A 39 2.67 -7.20 -3.83
CA LEU A 39 2.96 -8.35 -4.67
C LEU A 39 2.92 -9.60 -3.78
N LEU A 40 2.01 -10.52 -4.10
CA LEU A 40 1.88 -11.78 -3.38
C LEU A 40 3.01 -12.74 -3.74
N GLU A 41 3.37 -13.64 -2.82
CA GLU A 41 4.17 -14.82 -3.15
C GLU A 41 3.39 -15.71 -4.15
N ASP A 42 4.10 -16.45 -4.98
CA ASP A 42 3.49 -17.42 -5.89
C ASP A 42 2.75 -18.51 -5.13
N ASP A 43 1.79 -19.18 -5.78
CA ASP A 43 1.20 -20.38 -5.22
C ASP A 43 2.31 -21.46 -5.06
N PRO A 44 2.45 -22.07 -3.88
CA PRO A 44 3.49 -23.09 -3.67
C PRO A 44 3.34 -24.32 -4.58
N THR A 45 2.18 -24.46 -5.26
CA THR A 45 1.91 -25.51 -6.24
C THR A 45 2.05 -24.95 -7.65
N PRO A 46 3.16 -25.24 -8.39
CA PRO A 46 3.43 -24.61 -9.69
C PRO A 46 2.30 -24.74 -10.72
N ALA A 47 1.58 -25.86 -10.73
CA ALA A 47 0.44 -26.09 -11.64
C ALA A 47 -0.73 -25.12 -11.41
N ARG A 48 -0.79 -24.45 -10.27
CA ARG A 48 -1.81 -23.45 -9.92
C ARG A 48 -1.41 -22.02 -10.28
N ASN A 49 -0.15 -21.80 -10.67
CA ASN A 49 0.34 -20.50 -11.13
C ASN A 49 0.02 -20.25 -12.61
N ASN A 50 -1.21 -20.52 -13.03
CA ASN A 50 -1.78 -20.01 -14.28
C ASN A 50 -2.84 -18.97 -13.95
N GLN A 51 -3.05 -18.02 -14.85
CA GLN A 51 -3.89 -16.84 -14.59
C GLN A 51 -5.29 -17.18 -14.07
N VAL A 52 -6.04 -18.01 -14.80
CA VAL A 52 -7.45 -18.28 -14.51
C VAL A 52 -7.60 -19.04 -13.17
N THR A 53 -6.78 -20.07 -12.94
CA THR A 53 -6.82 -20.83 -11.69
C THR A 53 -6.41 -19.96 -10.50
N ARG A 54 -5.35 -19.15 -10.66
CA ARG A 54 -4.87 -18.26 -9.62
C ARG A 54 -5.91 -17.19 -9.29
N ALA A 55 -6.50 -16.56 -10.32
CA ALA A 55 -7.52 -15.54 -10.17
C ALA A 55 -8.80 -16.08 -9.49
N ALA A 56 -9.30 -17.23 -9.93
CA ALA A 56 -10.48 -17.87 -9.31
C ALA A 56 -10.21 -18.23 -7.84
N SER A 57 -9.02 -18.76 -7.53
CA SER A 57 -8.65 -19.12 -6.16
C SER A 57 -8.58 -17.88 -5.26
N LEU A 58 -7.94 -16.80 -5.71
CA LEU A 58 -7.87 -15.55 -4.97
C LEU A 58 -9.25 -14.91 -4.80
N ALA A 59 -10.10 -14.92 -5.85
CA ALA A 59 -11.45 -14.40 -5.80
C ALA A 59 -12.30 -15.12 -4.73
N VAL A 60 -12.33 -16.45 -4.71
CA VAL A 60 -13.08 -17.20 -3.70
C VAL A 60 -12.61 -16.88 -2.29
N SER A 61 -11.29 -16.83 -2.05
CA SER A 61 -10.78 -16.50 -0.74
C SER A 61 -11.05 -15.04 -0.34
N ALA A 62 -11.07 -14.11 -1.31
CA ALA A 62 -11.50 -12.73 -1.08
C ALA A 62 -12.98 -12.65 -0.70
N LEU A 63 -13.84 -13.43 -1.34
CA LEU A 63 -15.28 -13.49 -1.03
C LEU A 63 -15.56 -14.08 0.35
N GLU A 64 -14.82 -15.11 0.76
CA GLU A 64 -14.91 -15.63 2.14
C GLU A 64 -14.45 -14.58 3.18
N PHE A 65 -13.47 -13.76 2.84
CA PHE A 65 -13.08 -12.63 3.69
C PHE A 65 -14.18 -11.56 3.75
N VAL A 66 -14.79 -11.18 2.61
CA VAL A 66 -15.97 -10.28 2.56
C VAL A 66 -17.05 -10.79 3.49
N ARG A 67 -17.38 -12.06 3.37
CA ARG A 67 -18.38 -12.74 4.20
C ARG A 67 -18.05 -12.65 5.68
N ALA A 68 -16.79 -12.92 6.06
CA ALA A 68 -16.35 -12.84 7.44
C ALA A 68 -16.44 -11.42 8.00
N VAL A 69 -16.15 -10.40 7.19
CA VAL A 69 -16.29 -8.98 7.58
C VAL A 69 -17.77 -8.63 7.78
N ARG A 70 -18.64 -8.95 6.81
CA ARG A 70 -20.07 -8.60 6.85
C ARG A 70 -20.83 -9.31 7.96
N ARG A 71 -20.42 -10.52 8.32
CA ARG A 71 -20.99 -11.29 9.42
C ARG A 71 -20.37 -10.98 10.79
N GLU A 72 -19.43 -10.01 10.85
CA GLU A 72 -18.69 -9.68 12.07
C GLU A 72 -17.95 -10.90 12.67
N GLU A 73 -17.58 -11.86 11.83
CA GLU A 73 -16.86 -13.08 12.22
C GLU A 73 -15.33 -12.93 12.15
N LEU A 74 -14.84 -11.86 11.51
CA LEU A 74 -13.40 -11.58 11.45
C LEU A 74 -12.89 -11.26 12.86
N PRO A 75 -11.96 -12.07 13.42
CA PRO A 75 -11.39 -11.76 14.72
C PRO A 75 -10.70 -10.38 14.69
N PRO A 76 -10.90 -9.54 15.71
CA PRO A 76 -10.28 -8.23 15.74
C PRO A 76 -8.76 -8.32 15.72
N ASP A 77 -8.12 -7.39 15.03
CA ASP A 77 -6.68 -7.19 15.16
C ASP A 77 -6.34 -6.93 16.62
N THR A 78 -5.18 -7.39 17.07
CA THR A 78 -4.77 -7.20 18.45
C THR A 78 -3.34 -6.73 18.55
N LEU A 79 -3.06 -5.85 19.53
CA LEU A 79 -1.72 -5.48 19.93
C LEU A 79 -1.51 -5.84 21.40
N LYS A 80 -0.59 -6.74 21.70
CA LYS A 80 -0.36 -7.26 23.07
C LYS A 80 -1.67 -7.69 23.74
N GLY A 81 -2.55 -8.40 23.01
CA GLY A 81 -3.84 -8.89 23.47
C GLY A 81 -4.94 -7.84 23.62
N LYS A 82 -4.69 -6.58 23.28
CA LYS A 82 -5.72 -5.53 23.25
C LYS A 82 -6.30 -5.42 21.84
N PRO A 83 -7.63 -5.38 21.67
CA PRO A 83 -8.24 -5.23 20.35
C PRO A 83 -7.93 -3.84 19.78
N LEU A 84 -7.76 -3.80 18.46
CA LEU A 84 -7.59 -2.60 17.66
C LEU A 84 -8.92 -2.20 17.00
N ASP A 85 -8.99 -0.97 16.50
CA ASP A 85 -10.13 -0.50 15.72
C ASP A 85 -10.26 -1.28 14.42
N MET A 86 -11.50 -1.72 14.09
CA MET A 86 -11.82 -2.52 12.91
C MET A 86 -12.63 -1.76 11.86
N TYR A 87 -12.81 -0.45 12.02
CA TYR A 87 -13.66 0.37 11.15
C TYR A 87 -13.29 0.33 9.67
N GLN A 88 -11.98 0.29 9.38
CA GLN A 88 -11.50 0.27 8.00
C GLN A 88 -11.93 -0.96 7.21
N TYR A 89 -12.16 -2.12 7.88
CA TYR A 89 -12.57 -3.35 7.19
C TYR A 89 -13.96 -3.22 6.54
N ALA A 90 -14.86 -2.47 7.14
CA ALA A 90 -16.17 -2.20 6.55
C ALA A 90 -16.09 -1.39 5.26
N ARG A 91 -14.99 -0.64 5.05
CA ARG A 91 -14.78 0.22 3.88
C ARG A 91 -13.90 -0.40 2.79
N LEU A 92 -13.51 -1.65 2.95
CA LEU A 92 -12.60 -2.30 2.00
C LEU A 92 -13.31 -2.74 0.71
N PHE A 93 -14.61 -3.11 0.81
CA PHE A 93 -15.36 -3.70 -0.28
C PHE A 93 -16.61 -2.89 -0.62
N GLY A 94 -17.05 -2.98 -1.87
CA GLY A 94 -18.19 -2.21 -2.36
C GLY A 94 -17.96 -0.70 -2.32
N THR A 95 -16.72 -0.27 -2.25
CA THR A 95 -16.31 1.12 -2.00
C THR A 95 -15.61 1.71 -3.22
N ALA A 96 -15.94 2.94 -3.55
CA ALA A 96 -15.30 3.72 -4.61
C ALA A 96 -14.96 5.13 -4.11
N ARG A 97 -13.84 5.67 -4.60
CA ARG A 97 -13.51 7.09 -4.49
C ARG A 97 -14.09 7.84 -5.67
N VAL A 98 -15.14 8.60 -5.42
CA VAL A 98 -15.87 9.33 -6.45
C VAL A 98 -15.44 10.80 -6.43
N PRO A 99 -14.86 11.33 -7.53
CA PRO A 99 -14.49 12.73 -7.63
C PRO A 99 -15.73 13.60 -7.85
N THR A 100 -15.72 14.81 -7.26
CA THR A 100 -16.74 15.85 -7.42
C THR A 100 -16.06 17.19 -7.67
N ASP A 101 -16.82 18.24 -7.99
CA ASP A 101 -16.31 19.60 -8.20
C ASP A 101 -15.57 20.18 -6.98
N HIS A 102 -15.86 19.67 -5.80
CA HIS A 102 -15.33 20.17 -4.52
C HIS A 102 -14.41 19.19 -3.79
N GLY A 103 -13.73 18.32 -4.52
CA GLY A 103 -12.91 17.24 -4.01
C GLY A 103 -13.52 15.88 -4.31
N CYS A 104 -13.13 14.84 -3.57
CA CYS A 104 -13.70 13.51 -3.73
C CYS A 104 -14.59 13.14 -2.53
N GLN A 105 -15.42 12.14 -2.73
CA GLN A 105 -16.18 11.49 -1.66
C GLN A 105 -15.98 9.97 -1.72
N ILE A 106 -16.21 9.30 -0.61
CA ILE A 106 -16.23 7.84 -0.57
C ILE A 106 -17.68 7.41 -0.67
N GLU A 107 -17.99 6.68 -1.73
CA GLU A 107 -19.27 5.99 -1.90
C GLU A 107 -19.09 4.53 -1.59
N GLN A 108 -20.10 3.91 -1.02
CA GLN A 108 -20.08 2.50 -0.64
C GLN A 108 -21.45 1.86 -0.80
N ASP A 109 -21.45 0.70 -1.44
CA ASP A 109 -22.56 -0.24 -1.43
C ASP A 109 -22.26 -1.41 -0.47
N PRO A 110 -22.83 -1.42 0.74
CA PRO A 110 -22.59 -2.48 1.71
C PRO A 110 -23.28 -3.80 1.32
N GLU A 111 -24.24 -3.77 0.39
CA GLU A 111 -25.03 -4.93 -0.06
C GLU A 111 -24.54 -5.48 -1.41
N SER A 112 -23.47 -4.93 -1.99
CA SER A 112 -22.90 -5.38 -3.25
C SER A 112 -22.66 -6.89 -3.28
N LYS A 113 -23.04 -7.54 -4.38
CA LYS A 113 -22.93 -9.00 -4.57
C LYS A 113 -22.00 -9.40 -5.70
N HIS A 114 -21.57 -8.46 -6.51
CA HIS A 114 -20.86 -8.70 -7.77
C HIS A 114 -19.40 -8.24 -7.73
N ILE A 115 -18.65 -8.79 -8.65
CA ILE A 115 -17.30 -8.31 -8.99
C ILE A 115 -17.27 -7.78 -10.41
N VAL A 116 -16.37 -6.84 -10.65
CA VAL A 116 -16.03 -6.39 -12.00
C VAL A 116 -14.69 -7.02 -12.40
N VAL A 117 -14.63 -7.54 -13.63
CA VAL A 117 -13.43 -8.12 -14.21
C VAL A 117 -12.97 -7.27 -15.40
N LEU A 118 -11.71 -6.85 -15.37
CA LEU A 118 -11.06 -6.14 -16.47
C LEU A 118 -10.16 -7.11 -17.25
N CYS A 119 -10.37 -7.19 -18.55
CA CYS A 119 -9.54 -7.98 -19.45
C CYS A 119 -9.34 -7.22 -20.76
N HIS A 120 -8.09 -6.96 -21.16
CA HIS A 120 -7.74 -6.13 -22.34
C HIS A 120 -8.41 -4.73 -22.34
N GLY A 121 -8.62 -4.13 -21.16
CA GLY A 121 -9.31 -2.85 -21.01
C GLY A 121 -10.82 -2.91 -21.19
N GLN A 122 -11.40 -4.09 -21.40
CA GLN A 122 -12.83 -4.35 -21.49
C GLN A 122 -13.38 -4.75 -20.13
N PHE A 123 -14.62 -4.36 -19.83
CA PHE A 123 -15.25 -4.55 -18.53
C PHE A 123 -16.30 -5.65 -18.60
N TYR A 124 -16.29 -6.52 -17.59
CA TYR A 124 -17.27 -7.60 -17.40
C TYR A 124 -17.69 -7.62 -15.94
N TRP A 125 -18.86 -8.13 -15.64
CA TRP A 125 -19.34 -8.30 -14.29
C TRP A 125 -20.24 -9.54 -14.15
N PHE A 126 -20.32 -10.09 -12.95
CA PHE A 126 -21.26 -11.14 -12.56
C PHE A 126 -21.37 -11.19 -11.05
N ASP A 127 -22.54 -11.70 -10.56
CA ASP A 127 -22.77 -11.88 -9.14
C ASP A 127 -22.01 -13.09 -8.61
N VAL A 128 -21.53 -12.98 -7.37
CA VAL A 128 -20.72 -13.99 -6.68
C VAL A 128 -21.22 -14.33 -5.28
N LEU A 129 -22.10 -13.48 -4.73
CA LEU A 129 -22.70 -13.64 -3.40
C LEU A 129 -24.22 -13.52 -3.49
N ASP A 130 -24.93 -14.18 -2.56
CA ASP A 130 -26.36 -13.98 -2.31
C ASP A 130 -26.63 -12.89 -1.27
N ASP A 131 -27.92 -12.67 -0.93
CA ASP A 131 -28.33 -11.70 0.09
C ASP A 131 -27.75 -11.96 1.49
N ASN A 132 -27.35 -13.20 1.77
CA ASN A 132 -26.72 -13.58 3.03
C ASN A 132 -25.20 -13.47 3.00
N SER A 133 -24.62 -12.95 1.91
CA SER A 133 -23.19 -12.94 1.62
C SER A 133 -22.58 -14.35 1.55
N ASP A 134 -23.37 -15.39 1.28
CA ASP A 134 -22.88 -16.72 0.98
C ASP A 134 -22.53 -16.83 -0.51
N LEU A 135 -21.47 -17.59 -0.83
CA LEU A 135 -21.03 -17.79 -2.20
C LEU A 135 -22.11 -18.54 -3.00
N ILE A 136 -22.38 -18.09 -4.22
CA ILE A 136 -23.31 -18.72 -5.16
C ILE A 136 -22.60 -19.57 -6.21
N MET A 137 -21.27 -19.51 -6.28
CA MET A 137 -20.42 -20.25 -7.22
C MET A 137 -19.21 -20.86 -6.52
N ARG A 138 -18.78 -22.04 -6.99
CA ARG A 138 -17.52 -22.67 -6.59
C ARG A 138 -16.34 -22.07 -7.34
N GLU A 139 -15.13 -22.34 -6.86
CA GLU A 139 -13.89 -21.95 -7.55
C GLU A 139 -13.86 -22.38 -9.03
N LYS A 140 -14.37 -23.57 -9.34
CA LYS A 140 -14.44 -24.08 -10.72
C LYS A 140 -15.40 -23.28 -11.60
N ASP A 141 -16.54 -22.87 -11.04
CA ASP A 141 -17.56 -22.13 -11.76
C ASP A 141 -17.06 -20.69 -12.05
N ILE A 142 -16.40 -20.06 -11.07
CA ILE A 142 -15.69 -18.78 -11.26
C ILE A 142 -14.59 -18.93 -12.31
N ALA A 143 -13.80 -20.01 -12.28
CA ALA A 143 -12.76 -20.24 -13.27
C ALA A 143 -13.33 -20.37 -14.70
N VAL A 144 -14.50 -21.00 -14.87
CA VAL A 144 -15.19 -21.05 -16.16
C VAL A 144 -15.60 -19.66 -16.63
N ASN A 145 -16.18 -18.85 -15.74
CA ASN A 145 -16.55 -17.47 -16.07
C ASN A 145 -15.33 -16.64 -16.47
N LEU A 146 -14.22 -16.73 -15.72
CA LEU A 146 -13.00 -16.00 -16.04
C LEU A 146 -12.38 -16.45 -17.37
N GLN A 147 -12.43 -17.77 -17.68
CA GLN A 147 -11.97 -18.27 -18.98
C GLN A 147 -12.86 -17.74 -20.10
N THR A 148 -14.19 -17.74 -19.92
CA THR A 148 -15.13 -17.18 -20.90
C THR A 148 -14.85 -15.70 -21.15
N ILE A 149 -14.53 -14.93 -20.10
CA ILE A 149 -14.14 -13.51 -20.23
C ILE A 149 -12.84 -13.36 -21.02
N VAL A 150 -11.83 -14.17 -20.72
CA VAL A 150 -10.54 -14.14 -21.45
C VAL A 150 -10.76 -14.50 -22.93
N ASP A 151 -11.58 -15.49 -23.22
CA ASP A 151 -11.88 -15.92 -24.57
C ASP A 151 -12.67 -14.85 -25.35
N ASP A 152 -13.69 -14.22 -24.74
CA ASP A 152 -14.43 -13.11 -25.36
C ASP A 152 -13.55 -11.87 -25.55
N ALA A 153 -12.81 -11.45 -24.52
CA ALA A 153 -11.93 -10.28 -24.61
C ALA A 153 -10.86 -10.43 -25.70
N SER A 154 -10.40 -11.66 -25.96
CA SER A 154 -9.40 -11.97 -26.97
C SER A 154 -9.93 -11.97 -28.41
N GLN A 155 -11.27 -11.99 -28.61
CA GLN A 155 -11.89 -11.90 -29.94
C GLN A 155 -11.70 -10.49 -30.52
N THR A 156 -11.64 -9.45 -29.70
CA THR A 156 -11.39 -8.10 -30.14
C THR A 156 -9.87 -7.86 -30.20
N PRO A 157 -9.32 -7.45 -31.35
CA PRO A 157 -7.90 -7.09 -31.44
C PRO A 157 -7.54 -6.04 -30.37
N ILE A 158 -6.42 -6.23 -29.68
CA ILE A 158 -6.05 -5.41 -28.52
C ILE A 158 -6.00 -3.90 -28.85
N GLN A 159 -5.62 -3.51 -30.07
CA GLN A 159 -5.62 -2.11 -30.50
C GLN A 159 -7.05 -1.54 -30.65
N GLU A 160 -8.04 -2.38 -30.98
CA GLU A 160 -9.44 -1.94 -31.04
C GLU A 160 -10.04 -1.87 -29.63
N ALA A 161 -9.82 -2.89 -28.82
CA ALA A 161 -10.24 -2.89 -27.42
C ALA A 161 -9.69 -1.68 -26.65
N ALA A 162 -8.42 -1.38 -26.86
CA ALA A 162 -7.74 -0.25 -26.22
C ALA A 162 -8.35 1.12 -26.55
N LYS A 163 -8.98 1.27 -27.73
CA LYS A 163 -9.64 2.54 -28.07
C LYS A 163 -10.82 2.87 -27.15
N GLY A 164 -11.48 1.86 -26.60
CA GLY A 164 -12.58 1.98 -25.66
C GLY A 164 -12.19 1.71 -24.21
N ALA A 165 -10.91 1.66 -23.87
CA ALA A 165 -10.43 1.35 -22.53
C ALA A 165 -10.67 2.52 -21.54
N LEU A 166 -11.91 2.70 -21.17
CA LEU A 166 -12.40 3.81 -20.34
C LEU A 166 -11.79 3.83 -18.95
N GLY A 167 -11.28 2.69 -18.46
CA GLY A 167 -10.59 2.57 -17.18
C GLY A 167 -9.43 3.54 -16.98
N VAL A 168 -8.77 3.96 -18.06
CA VAL A 168 -7.70 4.95 -17.99
C VAL A 168 -8.15 6.31 -17.46
N LEU A 169 -9.44 6.65 -17.57
CA LEU A 169 -9.98 7.91 -17.05
C LEU A 169 -9.89 8.02 -15.53
N SER A 170 -9.86 6.90 -14.81
CA SER A 170 -9.62 6.88 -13.35
C SER A 170 -8.22 7.37 -12.96
N THR A 171 -7.31 7.54 -13.92
CA THR A 171 -5.95 8.07 -13.72
C THR A 171 -5.85 9.57 -13.88
N GLU A 172 -6.94 10.25 -14.22
CA GLU A 172 -6.97 11.69 -14.44
C GLU A 172 -6.90 12.50 -13.13
N ASN A 173 -6.53 13.79 -13.27
CA ASN A 173 -6.78 14.76 -12.21
C ASN A 173 -8.24 14.70 -11.77
N ARG A 174 -8.48 14.76 -10.46
CA ARG A 174 -9.81 14.52 -9.90
C ARG A 174 -10.92 15.43 -10.44
N LYS A 175 -10.61 16.71 -10.71
CA LYS A 175 -11.59 17.64 -11.31
C LYS A 175 -11.90 17.29 -12.76
N VAL A 176 -10.87 16.89 -13.52
CA VAL A 176 -11.06 16.41 -14.90
C VAL A 176 -11.92 15.16 -14.90
N TRP A 177 -11.62 14.21 -14.01
CA TRP A 177 -12.40 12.97 -13.89
C TRP A 177 -13.83 13.23 -13.43
N SER A 178 -14.07 14.19 -12.51
CA SER A 178 -15.43 14.61 -12.12
C SER A 178 -16.25 15.06 -13.33
N GLY A 179 -15.72 15.98 -14.14
CA GLY A 179 -16.42 16.46 -15.34
C GLY A 179 -16.67 15.36 -16.39
N LEU A 180 -15.73 14.39 -16.53
CA LEU A 180 -15.92 13.25 -17.43
C LEU A 180 -16.97 12.27 -16.91
N ARG A 181 -17.05 12.06 -15.59
CA ARG A 181 -18.14 11.28 -14.98
C ARG A 181 -19.50 11.91 -15.19
N GLU A 182 -19.61 13.25 -15.06
CA GLU A 182 -20.84 13.97 -15.42
C GLU A 182 -21.21 13.77 -16.89
N THR A 183 -20.21 13.77 -17.79
CA THR A 183 -20.44 13.53 -19.23
C THR A 183 -20.95 12.11 -19.47
N LEU A 184 -20.41 11.09 -18.76
CA LEU A 184 -20.89 9.71 -18.82
C LEU A 184 -22.35 9.56 -18.34
N MET A 185 -22.77 10.38 -17.37
CA MET A 185 -24.10 10.30 -16.76
C MET A 185 -25.17 11.19 -17.43
N LYS A 186 -24.81 12.10 -18.33
CA LYS A 186 -25.72 13.11 -18.91
C LYS A 186 -26.74 12.59 -19.92
N ASP A 187 -26.39 11.51 -20.63
CA ASP A 187 -27.23 11.01 -21.69
C ASP A 187 -28.23 9.97 -21.14
N GLU A 188 -29.49 10.38 -20.94
CA GLU A 188 -30.57 9.51 -20.44
C GLU A 188 -30.87 8.31 -21.35
N GLY A 189 -30.36 8.28 -22.57
CA GLY A 189 -30.51 7.17 -23.51
C GLY A 189 -29.28 6.23 -23.57
N SER A 190 -28.21 6.58 -22.86
CA SER A 190 -26.93 5.85 -22.83
C SER A 190 -26.90 4.82 -21.71
N ASN A 191 -26.15 3.74 -21.94
CA ASN A 191 -25.87 2.71 -20.93
C ASN A 191 -24.74 3.12 -19.94
N ASN A 192 -24.11 4.27 -20.15
CA ASN A 192 -22.90 4.66 -19.40
C ASN A 192 -23.15 4.86 -17.91
N ALA A 193 -24.29 5.43 -17.52
CA ALA A 193 -24.62 5.66 -16.13
C ALA A 193 -24.77 4.33 -15.36
N ASP A 194 -25.46 3.35 -15.97
CA ASP A 194 -25.63 2.02 -15.39
C ASP A 194 -24.29 1.26 -15.30
N CYS A 195 -23.49 1.31 -16.38
CA CYS A 195 -22.13 0.74 -16.38
C CYS A 195 -21.25 1.33 -15.27
N LEU A 196 -21.28 2.65 -15.09
CA LEU A 196 -20.51 3.33 -14.05
C LEU A 196 -21.00 2.94 -12.65
N GLY A 197 -22.33 2.85 -12.45
CA GLY A 197 -22.92 2.36 -11.19
C GLY A 197 -22.49 0.95 -10.83
N ILE A 198 -22.46 0.03 -11.81
CA ILE A 198 -22.00 -1.35 -11.62
C ILE A 198 -20.51 -1.37 -11.22
N VAL A 199 -19.66 -0.55 -11.85
CA VAL A 199 -18.23 -0.50 -11.50
C VAL A 199 -18.06 0.08 -10.10
N ASP A 200 -18.73 1.17 -9.76
CA ASP A 200 -18.56 1.85 -8.47
C ASP A 200 -19.05 1.00 -7.30
N SER A 201 -20.15 0.29 -7.46
CA SER A 201 -20.73 -0.56 -6.42
C SER A 201 -20.05 -1.94 -6.30
N ALA A 202 -19.24 -2.38 -7.27
CA ALA A 202 -18.58 -3.70 -7.23
C ALA A 202 -17.79 -3.93 -5.93
N LEU A 203 -17.78 -5.17 -5.42
CA LEU A 203 -17.00 -5.57 -4.26
C LEU A 203 -15.52 -5.20 -4.41
N PHE A 204 -14.93 -5.52 -5.54
CA PHE A 204 -13.58 -5.18 -5.97
C PHE A 204 -13.46 -5.37 -7.49
N VAL A 205 -12.37 -4.90 -8.06
CA VAL A 205 -12.04 -5.13 -9.47
C VAL A 205 -10.99 -6.24 -9.58
N LEU A 206 -11.21 -7.20 -10.46
CA LEU A 206 -10.26 -8.26 -10.81
C LEU A 206 -9.64 -7.95 -12.19
N CYS A 207 -8.36 -7.65 -12.24
CA CYS A 207 -7.64 -7.34 -13.47
C CYS A 207 -6.91 -8.59 -13.98
N LEU A 208 -7.24 -9.04 -15.19
CA LEU A 208 -6.58 -10.13 -15.90
C LEU A 208 -5.64 -9.52 -16.94
N ASP A 209 -4.33 -9.50 -16.63
CA ASP A 209 -3.32 -8.92 -17.49
C ASP A 209 -2.75 -9.95 -18.45
N TYR A 210 -2.58 -9.57 -19.71
CA TYR A 210 -2.01 -10.45 -20.74
C TYR A 210 -0.47 -10.57 -20.64
N THR A 211 0.19 -9.76 -19.85
CA THR A 211 1.65 -9.72 -19.71
C THR A 211 2.19 -10.83 -18.81
N GLU A 212 3.44 -11.22 -19.08
CA GLU A 212 4.21 -12.21 -18.32
C GLU A 212 5.50 -11.54 -17.81
N PRO A 213 5.45 -10.64 -16.80
CA PRO A 213 6.64 -9.94 -16.32
C PRO A 213 7.62 -10.93 -15.66
N ASN A 214 8.91 -10.80 -15.99
CA ASN A 214 9.95 -11.74 -15.58
C ASN A 214 10.90 -11.19 -14.51
N SER A 215 11.08 -9.86 -14.40
CA SER A 215 11.90 -9.27 -13.36
C SER A 215 11.04 -8.79 -12.18
N ALA A 216 11.60 -8.76 -10.98
CA ALA A 216 10.92 -8.22 -9.80
C ALA A 216 10.49 -6.77 -10.00
N ALA A 217 11.31 -5.95 -10.68
CA ALA A 217 10.99 -4.55 -10.95
C ALA A 217 9.82 -4.41 -11.93
N ASP A 218 9.76 -5.24 -12.98
CA ASP A 218 8.66 -5.21 -13.96
C ASP A 218 7.35 -5.67 -13.32
N VAL A 219 7.38 -6.72 -12.49
CA VAL A 219 6.19 -7.15 -11.75
C VAL A 219 5.70 -6.04 -10.82
N CYS A 220 6.59 -5.43 -10.04
CA CYS A 220 6.24 -4.34 -9.14
C CYS A 220 5.66 -3.13 -9.89
N LYS A 221 6.28 -2.74 -11.00
CA LYS A 221 5.77 -1.68 -11.87
C LYS A 221 4.38 -2.01 -12.39
N ASN A 222 4.16 -3.25 -12.87
CA ASN A 222 2.86 -3.69 -13.38
C ASN A 222 1.78 -3.65 -12.29
N MET A 223 2.09 -4.05 -11.03
CA MET A 223 1.14 -4.00 -9.91
C MET A 223 0.82 -2.57 -9.48
N LEU A 224 1.79 -1.65 -9.57
CA LEU A 224 1.58 -0.26 -9.16
C LEU A 224 0.84 0.58 -10.19
N CYS A 225 1.26 0.51 -11.47
CA CYS A 225 0.76 1.43 -12.51
C CYS A 225 0.54 0.78 -13.90
N GLY A 226 0.77 -0.53 -14.03
CA GLY A 226 0.70 -1.21 -15.32
C GLY A 226 1.93 -0.95 -16.20
N THR A 227 1.93 -1.59 -17.36
CA THR A 227 2.93 -1.36 -18.43
C THR A 227 2.48 -0.22 -19.34
N ASN A 228 3.44 0.47 -19.94
CA ASN A 228 3.21 1.49 -20.95
C ASN A 228 3.76 0.95 -22.29
N GLU A 229 2.88 0.50 -23.15
CA GLU A 229 3.21 -0.11 -24.44
C GLU A 229 2.34 0.53 -25.53
N VAL A 230 2.98 1.13 -26.53
CA VAL A 230 2.28 1.78 -27.63
C VAL A 230 2.53 1.03 -28.92
N GLU A 231 1.49 0.52 -29.55
CA GLU A 231 1.55 -0.11 -30.86
C GLU A 231 0.72 0.66 -31.90
N LYS A 232 1.33 1.07 -33.02
CA LYS A 232 0.69 1.85 -34.09
C LYS A 232 -0.04 3.12 -33.57
N GLY A 233 0.52 3.75 -32.51
CA GLY A 233 -0.03 4.97 -31.93
C GLY A 233 -1.19 4.74 -30.94
N VAL A 234 -1.49 3.51 -30.57
CA VAL A 234 -2.50 3.14 -29.58
C VAL A 234 -1.80 2.58 -28.36
N GLN A 235 -2.15 3.07 -27.17
CA GLN A 235 -1.69 2.52 -25.89
C GLN A 235 -2.37 1.17 -25.65
N ILE A 236 -1.57 0.11 -25.62
CA ILE A 236 -2.05 -1.26 -25.40
C ILE A 236 -1.56 -1.87 -24.08
N GLY A 237 -0.67 -1.18 -23.38
CA GLY A 237 -0.11 -1.67 -22.13
C GLY A 237 -1.16 -1.91 -21.03
N THR A 238 -0.82 -2.70 -20.03
CA THR A 238 -1.74 -3.05 -18.93
C THR A 238 -2.17 -1.87 -18.07
N CYS A 239 -1.55 -0.70 -18.24
CA CYS A 239 -1.95 0.55 -17.56
C CYS A 239 -3.38 0.99 -17.87
N ILE A 240 -3.94 0.55 -19.04
CA ILE A 240 -5.36 0.79 -19.37
C ILE A 240 -6.30 -0.27 -18.82
N ASN A 241 -5.79 -1.36 -18.23
CA ASN A 241 -6.56 -2.47 -17.66
C ASN A 241 -6.70 -2.31 -16.13
N ARG A 242 -7.06 -1.11 -15.66
CA ARG A 242 -7.13 -0.73 -14.25
C ARG A 242 -8.32 0.18 -13.97
N TRP A 243 -8.76 0.17 -12.69
CA TRP A 243 -9.69 1.14 -12.13
C TRP A 243 -9.18 1.61 -10.76
N TYR A 244 -8.45 2.72 -10.71
CA TYR A 244 -7.68 3.13 -9.55
C TYR A 244 -8.51 3.69 -8.39
N ASP A 245 -9.79 3.93 -8.58
CA ASP A 245 -10.69 4.45 -7.54
C ASP A 245 -11.26 3.34 -6.63
N LYS A 246 -10.78 2.08 -6.78
CA LYS A 246 -11.23 0.91 -6.01
C LYS A 246 -10.06 -0.03 -5.65
N LEU A 247 -10.37 -0.99 -4.76
CA LEU A 247 -9.52 -2.16 -4.52
C LEU A 247 -9.45 -3.02 -5.78
N GLN A 248 -8.23 -3.37 -6.20
CA GLN A 248 -7.98 -4.20 -7.37
C GLN A 248 -7.13 -5.42 -7.00
N ILE A 249 -7.54 -6.60 -7.45
CA ILE A 249 -6.73 -7.82 -7.47
C ILE A 249 -6.23 -8.00 -8.90
N ILE A 250 -4.93 -8.04 -9.10
CA ILE A 250 -4.29 -8.08 -10.41
C ILE A 250 -3.64 -9.44 -10.58
N VAL A 251 -3.91 -10.14 -11.69
CA VAL A 251 -3.31 -11.44 -12.00
C VAL A 251 -2.77 -11.42 -13.42
N CYS A 252 -1.45 -11.57 -13.52
CA CYS A 252 -0.75 -11.66 -14.80
C CYS A 252 -0.93 -13.04 -15.46
N LYS A 253 -0.65 -13.14 -16.75
CA LYS A 253 -0.78 -14.38 -17.51
C LYS A 253 0.09 -15.51 -16.94
N ASN A 254 1.28 -15.20 -16.43
CA ASN A 254 2.18 -16.16 -15.76
C ASN A 254 1.78 -16.51 -14.32
N GLY A 255 0.62 -16.04 -13.82
CA GLY A 255 0.12 -16.30 -12.48
C GLY A 255 0.66 -15.39 -11.38
N SER A 256 1.62 -14.48 -11.67
CA SER A 256 2.03 -13.45 -10.72
C SER A 256 0.84 -12.60 -10.32
N ALA A 257 0.61 -12.42 -9.01
CA ALA A 257 -0.58 -11.76 -8.51
C ALA A 257 -0.26 -10.69 -7.47
N GLY A 258 -1.06 -9.64 -7.46
CA GLY A 258 -0.90 -8.53 -6.52
C GLY A 258 -2.22 -7.81 -6.23
N ILE A 259 -2.12 -6.84 -5.33
CA ILE A 259 -3.26 -6.02 -4.90
C ILE A 259 -2.83 -4.56 -5.03
N ASN A 260 -3.63 -3.77 -5.77
CA ASN A 260 -3.51 -2.31 -5.80
C ASN A 260 -4.74 -1.73 -5.13
N PHE A 261 -4.60 -0.75 -4.25
CA PHE A 261 -5.74 -0.26 -3.49
C PHE A 261 -5.74 1.26 -3.35
N GLU A 262 -6.95 1.81 -3.38
CA GLU A 262 -7.19 3.21 -3.07
C GLU A 262 -7.01 3.42 -1.56
N HIS A 263 -6.20 4.42 -1.19
CA HIS A 263 -5.68 4.56 0.18
C HIS A 263 -6.52 5.48 1.09
N THR A 264 -7.56 6.11 0.57
CA THR A 264 -8.36 7.07 1.36
C THR A 264 -9.14 6.38 2.48
N GLY A 265 -9.84 5.29 2.14
CA GLY A 265 -10.72 4.58 3.09
C GLY A 265 -9.98 3.63 4.03
N VAL A 266 -8.80 3.15 3.65
CA VAL A 266 -8.06 2.09 4.33
C VAL A 266 -6.56 2.37 4.36
N ASP A 267 -5.87 1.83 5.38
CA ASP A 267 -4.41 1.87 5.50
C ASP A 267 -3.80 0.51 5.13
N GLY A 268 -2.50 0.52 4.85
CA GLY A 268 -1.74 -0.66 4.47
C GLY A 268 -1.90 -1.84 5.44
N HIS A 269 -2.03 -1.61 6.76
CA HIS A 269 -2.25 -2.67 7.75
C HIS A 269 -3.55 -3.46 7.51
N THR A 270 -4.65 -2.78 7.18
CA THR A 270 -5.94 -3.41 6.88
C THR A 270 -5.88 -4.26 5.62
N VAL A 271 -5.28 -3.72 4.55
CA VAL A 271 -5.11 -4.45 3.29
C VAL A 271 -4.08 -5.58 3.43
N LEU A 272 -3.04 -5.41 4.27
CA LEU A 272 -2.07 -6.46 4.57
C LEU A 272 -2.74 -7.66 5.26
N ARG A 273 -3.66 -7.43 6.20
CA ARG A 273 -4.46 -8.49 6.81
C ARG A 273 -5.32 -9.19 5.76
N PHE A 274 -6.01 -8.45 4.90
CA PHE A 274 -6.76 -9.00 3.78
C PHE A 274 -5.86 -9.87 2.88
N ALA A 275 -4.73 -9.36 2.43
CA ALA A 275 -3.77 -10.09 1.58
C ALA A 275 -3.28 -11.39 2.25
N SER A 276 -2.93 -11.31 3.53
CA SER A 276 -2.45 -12.44 4.32
C SER A 276 -3.50 -13.53 4.49
N ASP A 277 -4.72 -13.14 4.85
CA ASP A 277 -5.80 -14.09 5.10
C ASP A 277 -6.26 -14.74 3.78
N VAL A 278 -6.38 -13.96 2.70
CA VAL A 278 -6.72 -14.48 1.36
C VAL A 278 -5.66 -15.47 0.88
N TYR A 279 -4.37 -15.10 0.93
CA TYR A 279 -3.28 -15.99 0.52
C TYR A 279 -3.26 -17.28 1.35
N THR A 280 -3.39 -17.17 2.67
CA THR A 280 -3.42 -18.33 3.57
C THR A 280 -4.62 -19.23 3.27
N ASP A 281 -5.80 -18.67 3.04
CA ASP A 281 -7.00 -19.45 2.71
C ASP A 281 -6.87 -20.20 1.38
N THR A 282 -6.22 -19.59 0.35
CA THR A 282 -5.97 -20.31 -0.92
C THR A 282 -5.18 -21.61 -0.68
N ILE A 283 -4.16 -21.56 0.20
CA ILE A 283 -3.32 -22.72 0.55
C ILE A 283 -4.14 -23.74 1.37
N LEU A 284 -4.88 -23.29 2.37
CA LEU A 284 -5.67 -24.17 3.23
C LEU A 284 -6.82 -24.86 2.45
N ARG A 285 -7.49 -24.14 1.53
CA ARG A 285 -8.50 -24.72 0.66
C ARG A 285 -7.91 -25.79 -0.26
N PHE A 286 -6.75 -25.50 -0.87
CA PHE A 286 -6.06 -26.50 -1.69
C PHE A 286 -5.63 -27.71 -0.86
N ALA A 287 -5.02 -27.53 0.31
CA ALA A 287 -4.65 -28.63 1.19
C ALA A 287 -5.87 -29.48 1.59
N ARG A 288 -7.04 -28.86 1.79
CA ARG A 288 -8.31 -29.56 2.08
C ARG A 288 -8.76 -30.43 0.91
N THR A 289 -8.49 -30.03 -0.34
CA THR A 289 -8.81 -30.89 -1.51
C THR A 289 -7.97 -32.16 -1.56
N ILE A 290 -6.76 -32.13 -0.96
CA ILE A 290 -5.83 -33.28 -0.94
C ILE A 290 -6.18 -34.25 0.19
N ASN A 291 -6.35 -33.77 1.41
CA ASN A 291 -6.45 -34.61 2.60
C ASN A 291 -7.80 -34.56 3.34
N GLY A 292 -8.70 -33.66 2.93
CA GLY A 292 -10.01 -33.49 3.56
C GLY A 292 -10.01 -32.89 4.98
N GLN A 293 -8.84 -32.64 5.57
CA GLN A 293 -8.70 -32.30 7.00
C GLN A 293 -8.04 -30.95 7.29
N ALA A 294 -7.65 -30.17 6.27
CA ALA A 294 -7.07 -28.86 6.50
C ALA A 294 -8.07 -27.93 7.20
N PRO A 295 -7.64 -27.17 8.22
CA PRO A 295 -8.51 -26.28 8.97
C PRO A 295 -9.09 -25.18 8.07
N SER A 296 -10.27 -24.65 8.44
CA SER A 296 -10.76 -23.40 7.88
C SER A 296 -10.10 -22.22 8.61
N LEU A 297 -9.77 -21.19 7.87
CA LEU A 297 -9.35 -19.92 8.44
C LEU A 297 -10.52 -19.18 9.10
N TRP A 298 -11.72 -19.36 8.53
CA TRP A 298 -12.93 -18.68 8.93
C TRP A 298 -13.72 -19.50 9.96
N LYS A 299 -14.40 -18.80 10.88
CA LYS A 299 -15.23 -19.39 11.92
C LYS A 299 -16.38 -20.20 11.33
N THR A 300 -17.03 -19.67 10.30
CA THR A 300 -18.03 -20.36 9.49
C THR A 300 -17.65 -20.28 8.03
N ALA A 301 -17.73 -21.37 7.30
CA ALA A 301 -17.53 -21.37 5.86
C ALA A 301 -18.86 -21.13 5.15
N SER A 302 -18.80 -20.57 3.94
CA SER A 302 -19.95 -20.50 3.06
C SER A 302 -20.48 -21.91 2.78
N PRO A 303 -21.81 -22.13 2.78
CA PRO A 303 -22.40 -23.40 2.32
C PRO A 303 -21.95 -23.72 0.89
N ASP A 304 -21.72 -25.00 0.61
CA ASP A 304 -21.34 -25.44 -0.74
C ASP A 304 -22.44 -25.09 -1.76
N PRO A 305 -22.21 -24.19 -2.72
CA PRO A 305 -23.22 -23.74 -3.68
C PRO A 305 -23.85 -24.91 -4.48
N SER A 306 -23.08 -25.99 -4.75
CA SER A 306 -23.56 -27.15 -5.50
C SER A 306 -24.60 -27.99 -4.76
N LYS A 307 -24.75 -27.73 -3.45
CA LYS A 307 -25.73 -28.44 -2.60
C LYS A 307 -26.92 -27.58 -2.23
N ARG A 308 -26.96 -26.35 -2.70
CA ARG A 308 -28.02 -25.40 -2.48
C ARG A 308 -28.98 -25.41 -3.68
N ASP A 309 -30.24 -25.10 -3.41
CA ASP A 309 -31.20 -24.86 -4.47
C ASP A 309 -30.84 -23.55 -5.19
N PRO A 310 -30.66 -23.52 -6.51
CA PRO A 310 -30.39 -22.29 -7.26
C PRO A 310 -31.41 -21.17 -7.02
N GLU A 311 -32.70 -21.52 -6.81
CA GLU A 311 -33.75 -20.54 -6.47
C GLU A 311 -33.45 -19.81 -5.14
N SER A 312 -32.69 -20.44 -4.24
CA SER A 312 -32.29 -19.83 -2.96
C SER A 312 -31.28 -18.71 -3.08
N PHE A 313 -30.68 -18.52 -4.25
CA PHE A 313 -29.69 -17.43 -4.49
C PHE A 313 -30.36 -16.08 -4.69
N GLY A 314 -31.68 -16.07 -4.99
CA GLY A 314 -32.41 -14.86 -5.31
C GLY A 314 -32.20 -14.38 -6.75
N ASP A 315 -32.42 -13.11 -6.99
CA ASP A 315 -32.18 -12.49 -8.32
C ASP A 315 -30.70 -12.20 -8.47
N VAL A 316 -29.96 -13.09 -9.16
CA VAL A 316 -28.49 -13.02 -9.34
C VAL A 316 -28.13 -13.38 -10.78
N ASN A 317 -27.13 -12.70 -11.30
CA ASN A 317 -26.54 -12.92 -12.62
C ASN A 317 -25.26 -13.74 -12.49
N ILE A 318 -25.34 -15.06 -12.63
CA ILE A 318 -24.21 -15.97 -12.46
C ILE A 318 -23.31 -16.09 -13.69
N HIS A 319 -23.74 -15.58 -14.84
CA HIS A 319 -22.95 -15.55 -16.08
C HIS A 319 -22.30 -14.19 -16.27
N PRO A 320 -21.11 -14.13 -16.88
CA PRO A 320 -20.46 -12.86 -17.12
C PRO A 320 -21.21 -12.02 -18.18
N TYR A 321 -21.46 -10.78 -17.85
CA TYR A 321 -22.01 -9.77 -18.75
C TYR A 321 -20.91 -8.76 -19.08
N LYS A 322 -20.80 -8.42 -20.36
CA LYS A 322 -19.91 -7.37 -20.83
C LYS A 322 -20.58 -6.01 -20.65
N LEU A 323 -19.86 -5.04 -20.06
CA LEU A 323 -20.31 -3.65 -20.01
C LEU A 323 -19.97 -2.99 -21.35
N GLU A 324 -20.99 -2.55 -22.05
CA GLU A 324 -20.85 -1.83 -23.32
C GLU A 324 -20.99 -0.34 -23.08
N TRP A 325 -19.91 0.40 -23.28
CA TRP A 325 -19.84 1.84 -23.09
C TRP A 325 -20.18 2.58 -24.38
N ASP A 326 -21.07 3.55 -24.30
CA ASP A 326 -21.38 4.45 -25.42
C ASP A 326 -20.27 5.49 -25.55
N MET A 327 -19.32 5.25 -26.46
CA MET A 327 -18.14 6.08 -26.65
C MET A 327 -18.44 7.26 -27.57
N ILE A 328 -18.92 8.38 -26.99
CA ILE A 328 -19.09 9.63 -27.72
C ILE A 328 -17.73 10.27 -28.09
N PRO A 329 -17.66 11.18 -29.08
CA PRO A 329 -16.40 11.79 -29.50
C PRO A 329 -15.58 12.43 -28.38
N GLU A 330 -16.24 13.08 -27.43
CA GLU A 330 -15.63 13.73 -26.25
C GLU A 330 -14.92 12.72 -25.37
N LEU A 331 -15.52 11.57 -25.09
CA LEU A 331 -14.93 10.49 -24.30
C LEU A 331 -13.76 9.84 -25.03
N ASN A 332 -13.87 9.61 -26.36
CA ASN A 332 -12.76 9.12 -27.17
C ASN A 332 -11.53 10.02 -27.11
N ILE A 333 -11.74 11.35 -27.16
CA ILE A 333 -10.67 12.36 -27.05
C ILE A 333 -10.09 12.31 -25.63
N ALA A 334 -10.94 12.27 -24.60
CA ALA A 334 -10.50 12.22 -23.20
C ALA A 334 -9.65 10.98 -22.91
N VAL A 335 -10.04 9.80 -23.39
CA VAL A 335 -9.27 8.57 -23.27
C VAL A 335 -7.86 8.74 -23.87
N ARG A 336 -7.73 9.30 -25.09
CA ARG A 336 -6.41 9.54 -25.71
C ARG A 336 -5.52 10.49 -24.91
N PHE A 337 -6.12 11.55 -24.31
CA PHE A 337 -5.38 12.45 -23.44
C PHE A 337 -4.97 11.79 -22.12
N ALA A 338 -5.85 11.01 -21.53
CA ALA A 338 -5.56 10.27 -20.30
C ALA A 338 -4.43 9.25 -20.50
N GLU A 339 -4.46 8.49 -21.61
CA GLU A 339 -3.39 7.58 -22.00
C GLU A 339 -2.03 8.28 -22.13
N ALA A 340 -2.01 9.43 -22.81
CA ALA A 340 -0.77 10.20 -22.99
C ALA A 340 -0.22 10.68 -21.64
N ARG A 341 -1.08 11.25 -20.79
CA ARG A 341 -0.68 11.72 -19.44
C ARG A 341 -0.22 10.58 -18.53
N LEU A 342 -0.92 9.45 -18.57
CA LEU A 342 -0.51 8.27 -17.82
C LEU A 342 0.83 7.71 -18.31
N ALA A 343 1.01 7.63 -19.62
CA ALA A 343 2.27 7.20 -20.23
C ALA A 343 3.44 8.09 -19.80
N ASP A 344 3.25 9.42 -19.80
CA ASP A 344 4.23 10.39 -19.31
C ASP A 344 4.51 10.20 -17.82
N LEU A 345 3.48 10.03 -17.00
CA LEU A 345 3.61 9.82 -15.56
C LEU A 345 4.39 8.52 -15.25
N ILE A 346 4.06 7.42 -15.94
CA ILE A 346 4.79 6.15 -15.83
C ILE A 346 6.24 6.33 -16.28
N GLY A 347 6.46 7.01 -17.42
CA GLY A 347 7.77 7.28 -17.97
C GLY A 347 8.67 8.17 -17.09
N GLN A 348 8.07 9.03 -16.26
CA GLN A 348 8.80 9.85 -15.28
C GLN A 348 9.30 9.07 -14.08
N ASN A 349 8.84 7.85 -13.85
CA ASN A 349 9.17 7.05 -12.68
C ASN A 349 10.04 5.85 -13.05
N GLU A 350 11.06 5.61 -12.23
CA GLU A 350 11.96 4.46 -12.28
C GLU A 350 11.71 3.57 -11.05
N PHE A 351 11.69 2.25 -11.27
CA PHE A 351 11.48 1.25 -10.24
C PHE A 351 12.70 0.33 -10.17
N GLN A 352 13.17 0.06 -8.94
CA GLN A 352 14.24 -0.89 -8.68
C GLN A 352 13.86 -1.74 -7.49
N CYS A 353 14.05 -3.05 -7.60
CA CYS A 353 13.80 -3.99 -6.54
C CYS A 353 15.07 -4.70 -6.12
N MET A 354 15.19 -5.00 -4.82
CA MET A 354 16.24 -5.80 -4.24
C MET A 354 15.63 -6.90 -3.37
N GLU A 355 16.05 -8.12 -3.59
CA GLU A 355 15.79 -9.28 -2.71
C GLU A 355 17.11 -9.66 -2.04
N PHE A 356 17.45 -8.96 -0.96
CA PHE A 356 18.71 -9.12 -0.24
C PHE A 356 18.69 -10.40 0.58
N GLY A 357 19.44 -11.42 0.14
CA GLY A 357 19.58 -12.72 0.81
C GLY A 357 20.76 -12.82 1.79
N GLY A 358 21.46 -11.71 2.07
CA GLY A 358 22.65 -11.74 2.93
C GLY A 358 22.33 -12.02 4.40
N PHE A 359 21.24 -11.49 4.92
CA PHE A 359 20.67 -11.69 6.26
C PHE A 359 19.30 -11.04 6.36
N GLY A 360 18.55 -11.38 7.42
CA GLY A 360 17.25 -10.77 7.74
C GLY A 360 17.08 -10.55 9.25
N LYS A 361 15.85 -10.64 9.72
CA LYS A 361 15.45 -10.43 11.11
C LYS A 361 16.29 -11.22 12.11
N ASN A 362 16.57 -12.50 11.82
CA ASN A 362 17.30 -13.38 12.73
C ASN A 362 18.70 -12.86 13.07
N PHE A 363 19.46 -12.41 12.06
CA PHE A 363 20.78 -11.84 12.28
C PHE A 363 20.70 -10.50 13.04
N ILE A 364 19.79 -9.61 12.64
CA ILE A 364 19.65 -8.27 13.23
C ILE A 364 19.29 -8.39 14.70
N THR A 365 18.31 -9.23 15.03
CA THR A 365 17.86 -9.48 16.41
C THR A 365 18.96 -10.14 17.26
N ALA A 366 19.68 -11.14 16.70
CA ALA A 366 20.82 -11.76 17.37
C ALA A 366 21.96 -10.79 17.66
N ALA A 367 22.11 -9.74 16.84
CA ALA A 367 23.08 -8.66 17.06
C ALA A 367 22.58 -7.60 18.09
N GLY A 368 21.36 -7.74 18.60
CA GLY A 368 20.75 -6.87 19.61
C GLY A 368 20.17 -5.55 19.05
N PHE A 369 19.68 -5.59 17.81
CA PHE A 369 19.02 -4.44 17.17
C PHE A 369 17.54 -4.75 16.86
N SER A 370 16.70 -3.70 16.90
CA SER A 370 15.38 -3.76 16.29
C SER A 370 15.51 -3.89 14.78
N PRO A 371 14.89 -4.89 14.13
CA PRO A 371 15.01 -5.11 12.70
C PRO A 371 14.58 -3.89 11.88
N ASP A 372 13.48 -3.28 12.25
CA ASP A 372 12.92 -2.11 11.57
C ASP A 372 13.82 -0.89 11.72
N ALA A 373 14.21 -0.52 12.95
CA ALA A 373 15.14 0.58 13.20
C ALA A 373 16.48 0.40 12.46
N PHE A 374 16.98 -0.84 12.38
CA PHE A 374 18.21 -1.15 11.65
C PHE A 374 18.08 -0.84 10.15
N VAL A 375 16.98 -1.24 9.52
CA VAL A 375 16.74 -1.00 8.09
C VAL A 375 16.48 0.49 7.83
N GLN A 376 15.79 1.20 8.72
CA GLN A 376 15.63 2.64 8.63
C GLN A 376 16.97 3.40 8.68
N MET A 377 17.89 2.97 9.53
CA MET A 377 19.26 3.52 9.54
C MET A 377 20.02 3.16 8.27
N ALA A 378 19.76 2.00 7.64
CA ALA A 378 20.37 1.62 6.38
C ALA A 378 19.94 2.55 5.23
N PHE A 379 18.68 2.96 5.16
CA PHE A 379 18.20 3.91 4.14
C PHE A 379 18.91 5.25 4.26
N GLN A 380 19.03 5.80 5.47
CA GLN A 380 19.72 7.06 5.70
C GLN A 380 21.23 6.98 5.37
N ALA A 381 21.88 5.85 5.75
CA ALA A 381 23.29 5.64 5.45
C ALA A 381 23.54 5.50 3.93
N ALA A 382 22.68 4.76 3.22
CA ALA A 382 22.79 4.62 1.77
C ALA A 382 22.55 5.96 1.05
N TYR A 383 21.53 6.71 1.47
CA TYR A 383 21.25 8.03 0.90
C TYR A 383 22.41 9.00 1.11
N PHE A 384 22.98 9.05 2.31
CA PHE A 384 24.15 9.88 2.60
C PHE A 384 25.38 9.43 1.78
N GLY A 385 25.61 8.11 1.66
CA GLY A 385 26.71 7.57 0.86
C GLY A 385 26.61 7.98 -0.62
N LEU A 386 25.38 8.11 -1.14
CA LEU A 386 25.13 8.49 -2.53
C LEU A 386 25.14 10.02 -2.74
N TYR A 387 24.52 10.79 -1.83
CA TYR A 387 24.29 12.23 -2.02
C TYR A 387 25.12 13.14 -1.11
N GLY A 388 25.81 12.60 -0.10
CA GLY A 388 26.62 13.37 0.85
C GLY A 388 25.84 14.28 1.80
N ARG A 389 24.53 14.09 1.90
CA ARG A 389 23.61 14.89 2.74
C ARG A 389 22.55 14.03 3.40
N ILE A 390 21.94 14.56 4.44
CA ILE A 390 20.84 13.94 5.17
C ILE A 390 19.60 14.76 4.88
N ASP A 391 18.52 14.08 4.51
CA ASP A 391 17.24 14.71 4.15
C ASP A 391 16.08 14.11 4.92
N CYS A 392 14.93 14.79 4.89
CA CYS A 392 13.70 14.41 5.57
C CYS A 392 13.26 12.98 5.19
N THR A 393 13.05 12.16 6.21
CA THR A 393 12.61 10.77 6.09
C THR A 393 11.30 10.59 6.83
N TYR A 394 10.36 9.88 6.21
CA TYR A 394 9.02 9.57 6.74
C TYR A 394 8.83 8.06 6.84
N GLU A 395 8.21 7.63 7.93
CA GLU A 395 7.70 6.27 8.12
C GLU A 395 6.34 6.35 8.84
N PRO A 396 5.29 5.61 8.41
CA PRO A 396 4.01 5.59 9.10
C PRO A 396 4.02 4.66 10.31
N ALA A 397 3.50 5.14 11.44
CA ALA A 397 3.17 4.32 12.61
C ALA A 397 1.65 4.20 12.75
N MET A 398 1.15 2.97 12.85
CA MET A 398 -0.28 2.68 12.98
C MET A 398 -0.83 3.17 14.32
N THR A 399 -1.97 3.87 14.30
CA THR A 399 -2.67 4.38 15.48
C THR A 399 -4.06 3.75 15.70
N LYS A 400 -4.31 2.53 15.19
CA LYS A 400 -5.58 1.78 15.36
C LYS A 400 -5.89 1.37 16.80
N ILE A 401 -5.03 1.67 17.76
CA ILE A 401 -5.36 1.61 19.20
C ILE A 401 -6.42 2.65 19.61
N PHE A 402 -6.64 3.65 18.76
CA PHE A 402 -7.65 4.70 18.94
C PHE A 402 -8.84 4.45 18.00
N LEU A 403 -10.01 4.96 18.40
CA LEU A 403 -11.23 4.90 17.57
C LEU A 403 -10.99 5.61 16.22
N HIS A 404 -11.22 4.89 15.12
CA HIS A 404 -10.96 5.33 13.74
C HIS A 404 -9.53 5.83 13.50
N GLY A 405 -8.57 5.35 14.32
CA GLY A 405 -7.17 5.72 14.18
C GLY A 405 -6.58 5.26 12.86
N ARG A 406 -5.76 6.14 12.25
CA ARG A 406 -5.06 5.91 10.99
C ARG A 406 -3.56 5.75 11.26
N THR A 407 -2.78 6.77 10.98
CA THR A 407 -1.33 6.76 11.12
C THR A 407 -0.79 8.04 11.77
N GLU A 408 0.34 7.94 12.45
CA GLU A 408 1.21 9.05 12.80
C GLU A 408 2.52 8.93 12.00
N ALA A 409 3.23 10.03 11.76
CA ALA A 409 4.52 10.01 11.10
C ALA A 409 5.68 9.88 12.09
N VAL A 410 6.50 8.85 11.90
CA VAL A 410 7.81 8.73 12.53
C VAL A 410 8.81 9.49 11.67
N ARG A 411 9.38 10.56 12.20
CA ARG A 411 10.48 11.27 11.56
C ARG A 411 11.79 10.60 11.97
N SER A 412 12.30 9.74 11.07
CA SER A 412 13.41 8.83 11.37
C SER A 412 14.75 9.55 11.46
N VAL A 413 14.89 10.78 10.96
CA VAL A 413 16.10 11.59 11.09
C VAL A 413 16.15 12.22 12.48
N THR A 414 17.18 11.87 13.24
CA THR A 414 17.45 12.39 14.59
C THR A 414 18.94 12.74 14.73
N GLU A 415 19.33 13.41 15.81
CA GLU A 415 20.76 13.70 16.07
C GLU A 415 21.58 12.41 16.11
N GLU A 416 21.05 11.36 16.74
CA GLU A 416 21.72 10.06 16.84
C GLU A 416 21.85 9.38 15.46
N SER A 417 20.85 9.49 14.59
CA SER A 417 20.92 8.94 13.24
C SER A 417 21.95 9.70 12.37
N VAL A 418 22.01 11.03 12.52
CA VAL A 418 23.02 11.86 11.85
C VAL A 418 24.42 11.48 12.30
N GLN A 419 24.66 11.39 13.63
CA GLN A 419 25.95 10.97 14.19
C GLN A 419 26.35 9.57 13.70
N PHE A 420 25.40 8.63 13.65
CA PHE A 420 25.65 7.29 13.14
C PHE A 420 26.08 7.32 11.67
N VAL A 421 25.32 7.98 10.82
CA VAL A 421 25.58 8.03 9.37
C VAL A 421 26.93 8.67 9.08
N GLN A 422 27.25 9.76 9.76
CA GLN A 422 28.56 10.43 9.64
C GLN A 422 29.71 9.54 10.15
N SER A 423 29.53 8.90 11.30
CA SER A 423 30.51 7.97 11.87
C SER A 423 30.74 6.76 10.96
N PHE A 424 29.70 6.22 10.34
CA PHE A 424 29.82 5.06 9.47
C PHE A 424 30.71 5.32 8.24
N TRP A 425 30.53 6.48 7.60
CA TRP A 425 31.30 6.87 6.40
C TRP A 425 32.65 7.54 6.70
N ALA A 426 32.92 7.88 7.97
CA ALA A 426 34.23 8.33 8.40
C ALA A 426 35.16 7.13 8.68
N ASP A 427 36.45 7.42 8.84
CA ASP A 427 37.46 6.42 9.21
C ASP A 427 37.47 6.16 10.74
N ASN A 428 36.30 5.79 11.28
CA ASN A 428 36.12 5.47 12.70
C ASN A 428 36.31 3.98 12.96
N PRO A 429 36.72 3.60 14.19
CA PRO A 429 36.82 2.20 14.60
C PRO A 429 35.47 1.46 14.48
N PRO A 430 35.46 0.14 14.21
CA PRO A 430 34.23 -0.67 14.11
C PRO A 430 33.32 -0.55 15.35
N GLU A 431 33.90 -0.50 16.56
CA GLU A 431 33.18 -0.41 17.83
C GLU A 431 32.38 0.90 17.92
N GLU A 432 32.97 2.02 17.52
CA GLU A 432 32.30 3.32 17.51
C GLU A 432 31.15 3.37 16.51
N LYS A 433 31.33 2.76 15.32
CA LYS A 433 30.27 2.64 14.31
C LYS A 433 29.08 1.83 14.83
N VAL A 434 29.37 0.69 15.49
CA VAL A 434 28.32 -0.17 16.06
C VAL A 434 27.61 0.50 17.22
N GLU A 435 28.34 1.21 18.08
CA GLU A 435 27.74 1.92 19.21
C GLU A 435 26.89 3.12 18.75
N ALA A 436 27.34 3.87 17.73
CA ALA A 436 26.52 4.93 17.10
C ALA A 436 25.25 4.37 16.48
N LEU A 437 25.32 3.23 15.77
CA LEU A 437 24.15 2.52 15.25
C LEU A 437 23.20 2.10 16.38
N ARG A 438 23.74 1.61 17.51
CA ARG A 438 22.91 1.22 18.65
C ARG A 438 22.10 2.37 19.20
N ARG A 439 22.73 3.52 19.43
CA ARG A 439 22.04 4.75 19.89
C ARG A 439 20.97 5.20 18.90
N ALA A 440 21.28 5.21 17.61
CA ALA A 440 20.35 5.60 16.56
C ALA A 440 19.13 4.64 16.51
N CYS A 441 19.34 3.33 16.56
CA CYS A 441 18.27 2.34 16.59
C CYS A 441 17.41 2.44 17.87
N GLN A 442 18.01 2.70 19.02
CA GLN A 442 17.26 2.92 20.27
C GLN A 442 16.38 4.16 20.20
N LYS A 443 16.91 5.27 19.66
CA LYS A 443 16.15 6.51 19.47
C LYS A 443 14.99 6.31 18.49
N HIS A 444 15.24 5.65 17.34
CA HIS A 444 14.19 5.32 16.39
C HIS A 444 13.07 4.46 17.02
N THR A 445 13.45 3.41 17.77
CA THR A 445 12.49 2.56 18.47
C THR A 445 11.65 3.35 19.49
N GLN A 446 12.27 4.29 20.20
CA GLN A 446 11.56 5.19 21.11
C GLN A 446 10.56 6.06 20.34
N ASN A 447 10.98 6.73 19.28
CA ASN A 447 10.12 7.59 18.45
C ASN A 447 8.95 6.82 17.87
N THR A 448 9.16 5.58 17.38
CA THR A 448 8.11 4.71 16.86
C THR A 448 7.07 4.35 17.93
N ARG A 449 7.51 4.07 19.18
CA ARG A 449 6.60 3.81 20.31
C ARG A 449 5.77 5.04 20.68
N GLU A 450 6.36 6.22 20.67
CA GLU A 450 5.69 7.49 20.94
C GLU A 450 4.68 7.80 19.82
N SER A 451 5.07 7.67 18.57
CA SER A 451 4.18 7.87 17.41
C SER A 451 2.99 6.90 17.41
N ALA A 452 3.20 5.62 17.73
CA ALA A 452 2.11 4.63 17.85
C ALA A 452 1.12 4.94 18.97
N LYS A 453 1.49 5.78 19.94
CA LYS A 453 0.61 6.31 20.99
C LYS A 453 0.01 7.67 20.66
N ALA A 454 0.21 8.16 19.42
CA ALA A 454 -0.17 9.50 18.99
C ALA A 454 0.51 10.62 19.81
N GLU A 455 1.72 10.35 20.31
CA GLU A 455 2.58 11.32 21.01
C GLU A 455 3.59 11.98 20.05
N GLY A 456 3.52 11.66 18.73
CA GLY A 456 4.30 12.29 17.67
C GLY A 456 3.92 13.76 17.46
N CYS A 457 4.77 14.51 16.79
CA CYS A 457 4.55 15.95 16.54
C CYS A 457 4.01 16.26 15.13
N ASP A 458 4.17 15.35 14.17
CA ASP A 458 3.93 15.61 12.75
C ASP A 458 2.46 15.91 12.45
N ARG A 459 1.56 14.99 12.78
CA ARG A 459 0.12 15.15 12.54
C ARG A 459 -0.46 16.30 13.35
N HIS A 460 0.07 16.54 14.55
CA HIS A 460 -0.34 17.67 15.35
C HIS A 460 0.01 19.03 14.71
N LEU A 461 1.23 19.19 14.21
CA LEU A 461 1.65 20.40 13.50
C LEU A 461 0.85 20.61 12.21
N TYR A 462 0.62 19.54 11.45
CA TYR A 462 -0.19 19.61 10.23
C TYR A 462 -1.64 20.00 10.53
N ALA A 463 -2.25 19.43 11.57
CA ALA A 463 -3.60 19.82 12.01
C ALA A 463 -3.68 21.29 12.43
N LEU A 464 -2.68 21.79 13.14
CA LEU A 464 -2.59 23.21 13.49
C LEU A 464 -2.49 24.11 12.26
N PHE A 465 -1.73 23.70 11.26
CA PHE A 465 -1.60 24.41 9.98
C PHE A 465 -2.96 24.48 9.24
N CYS A 466 -3.66 23.34 9.10
CA CYS A 466 -4.99 23.29 8.48
C CYS A 466 -6.02 24.15 9.22
N VAL A 467 -6.01 24.15 10.56
CA VAL A 467 -6.88 25.01 11.37
C VAL A 467 -6.58 26.47 11.17
N TRP A 468 -5.29 26.83 11.11
CA TRP A 468 -4.89 28.21 10.85
C TRP A 468 -5.33 28.68 9.46
N GLN A 469 -5.12 27.89 8.40
CA GLN A 469 -5.60 28.22 7.04
C GLN A 469 -7.11 28.43 7.01
N LYS A 470 -7.86 27.54 7.64
CA LYS A 470 -9.32 27.68 7.69
C LYS A 470 -9.81 28.94 8.40
N LEU A 471 -9.12 29.36 9.47
CA LEU A 471 -9.45 30.61 10.16
C LEU A 471 -9.23 31.82 9.25
N LEU A 472 -8.24 31.80 8.37
CA LEU A 472 -8.02 32.86 7.38
C LEU A 472 -9.15 32.90 6.34
N ASP A 473 -9.59 31.73 5.85
CA ASP A 473 -10.67 31.62 4.88
C ASP A 473 -12.02 32.11 5.48
N ASP A 474 -12.31 31.75 6.73
CA ASP A 474 -13.50 32.17 7.46
C ASP A 474 -13.48 33.72 7.71
N ASP A 475 -12.32 34.32 7.99
CA ASP A 475 -12.16 35.77 8.18
C ASP A 475 -12.30 36.53 6.86
N GLN A 476 -11.82 36.00 5.73
CA GLN A 476 -11.98 36.58 4.40
C GLN A 476 -13.45 36.57 3.94
N SER A 477 -14.15 35.47 4.19
CA SER A 477 -15.58 35.33 3.85
C SER A 477 -16.48 36.18 4.72
N SER A 478 -16.11 36.51 5.95
CA SER A 478 -16.88 37.35 6.88
C SER A 478 -16.72 38.87 6.60
N ASN A 479 -15.64 39.29 5.94
CA ASN A 479 -15.36 40.67 5.60
C ASN A 479 -15.89 41.10 4.21
N GLY A 480 -16.51 40.19 3.45
CA GLY A 480 -16.96 40.37 2.06
C GLY A 480 -18.42 40.71 1.87
N THR A 481 -19.07 41.49 2.76
CA THR A 481 -20.41 42.08 2.49
C THR A 481 -20.26 43.44 1.84
N GLY A 482 -19.84 43.46 0.59
CA GLY A 482 -19.83 44.64 -0.26
C GLY A 482 -19.97 44.19 -1.71
N TYR A 483 -21.14 44.48 -2.29
CA TYR A 483 -21.48 44.28 -3.69
C TYR A 483 -20.33 44.63 -4.64
N SER A 484 -19.85 43.70 -5.44
CA SER A 484 -19.30 43.97 -6.77
C SER A 484 -19.32 42.69 -7.61
N SER A 485 -19.76 42.89 -8.83
CA SER A 485 -19.98 41.90 -9.90
C SER A 485 -18.76 41.01 -10.19
N PRO A 486 -18.96 39.79 -10.70
CA PRO A 486 -17.87 38.88 -11.02
C PRO A 486 -17.13 39.32 -12.27
N THR A 487 -15.89 39.74 -12.12
CA THR A 487 -14.90 39.70 -13.20
C THR A 487 -14.05 38.50 -13.01
N GLU A 488 -14.04 37.64 -14.02
CA GLU A 488 -13.16 36.48 -14.14
C GLU A 488 -11.71 36.87 -13.86
N SER A 489 -11.12 36.29 -12.85
CA SER A 489 -9.68 36.25 -12.71
C SER A 489 -9.25 34.80 -12.35
N THR A 490 -8.72 34.14 -13.36
CA THR A 490 -7.96 32.90 -13.25
C THR A 490 -6.81 33.10 -12.27
N SER A 491 -6.92 32.53 -11.08
CA SER A 491 -5.80 32.41 -10.16
C SER A 491 -5.19 31.02 -10.31
N GLU A 492 -4.12 30.96 -11.08
CA GLU A 492 -3.15 29.86 -11.03
C GLU A 492 -2.53 29.79 -9.63
N ILE A 493 -2.87 28.76 -8.89
CA ILE A 493 -2.13 28.40 -7.67
C ILE A 493 -0.90 27.60 -8.14
N GLY A 494 0.22 28.31 -8.24
CA GLY A 494 1.52 27.74 -8.59
C GLY A 494 2.05 26.79 -7.54
N SER A 495 2.39 25.59 -7.95
CA SER A 495 3.28 24.70 -7.24
C SER A 495 4.67 25.34 -7.10
N PRO A 496 5.33 25.26 -5.93
CA PRO A 496 6.71 25.77 -5.79
C PRO A 496 7.71 24.78 -6.37
N GLY A 497 8.32 25.13 -7.47
CA GLY A 497 9.44 24.38 -8.01
C GLY A 497 9.92 24.87 -9.36
N ARG A 498 10.64 25.97 -9.41
CA ARG A 498 11.56 26.23 -10.50
C ARG A 498 12.72 27.12 -10.05
N SER A 499 13.88 26.52 -9.89
CA SER A 499 15.16 27.22 -9.88
C SER A 499 15.52 27.67 -11.30
N THR A 500 15.80 28.93 -11.49
CA THR A 500 16.65 29.41 -12.59
C THR A 500 17.65 30.39 -12.05
N ASP A 501 18.90 30.10 -12.35
CA ASP A 501 20.07 30.95 -12.20
C ASP A 501 19.95 32.30 -12.92
N GLY A 502 20.64 33.31 -12.36
CA GLY A 502 21.38 34.23 -13.19
C GLY A 502 21.06 35.72 -13.07
N THR A 503 21.93 36.40 -12.38
CA THR A 503 22.56 37.73 -12.66
C THR A 503 21.72 39.04 -12.53
N ASP A 504 22.28 39.84 -11.64
CA ASP A 504 22.47 41.31 -11.63
C ASP A 504 21.40 42.27 -12.16
N SER A 505 20.91 43.14 -11.30
CA SER A 505 21.25 44.57 -11.41
C SER A 505 20.57 45.47 -10.37
N ARG A 506 21.36 46.37 -9.92
CA ARG A 506 21.23 47.51 -9.02
C ARG A 506 19.97 48.39 -9.16
N ALA A 507 19.57 48.88 -7.97
CA ALA A 507 19.18 50.23 -7.61
C ALA A 507 17.82 50.80 -8.10
N ALA A 508 16.98 51.09 -7.08
CA ALA A 508 16.51 52.48 -6.92
C ALA A 508 15.80 52.69 -5.57
N ARG A 509 16.45 53.45 -4.71
CA ARG A 509 15.81 54.09 -3.54
C ARG A 509 14.82 55.14 -4.06
N ARG A 510 13.58 55.12 -3.56
CA ARG A 510 12.79 56.34 -3.43
C ARG A 510 12.11 56.38 -2.07
N ARG A 511 12.51 57.45 -1.33
CA ARG A 511 11.85 57.94 -0.13
C ARG A 511 10.49 58.55 -0.52
N GLY A 512 9.47 58.27 0.21
CA GLY A 512 8.23 59.00 0.24
C GLY A 512 7.66 58.98 1.67
N ASN A 513 7.77 60.07 2.34
CA ASN A 513 7.18 60.41 3.63
C ASN A 513 5.66 60.57 3.46
N SER A 514 4.84 59.95 4.29
CA SER A 514 3.52 60.48 4.68
C SER A 514 2.98 59.77 5.90
N THR A 515 3.02 60.43 7.02
CA THR A 515 2.09 60.66 8.12
C THR A 515 0.99 59.65 8.47
N ASN A 516 1.09 59.22 9.72
CA ASN A 516 0.04 58.92 10.69
C ASN A 516 -1.31 58.34 10.20
N SER A 517 -1.49 57.05 10.42
CA SER A 517 -2.75 56.51 10.91
C SER A 517 -2.47 55.36 11.86
N ARG A 518 -3.15 55.36 12.98
CA ARG A 518 -3.08 54.36 14.04
C ARG A 518 -3.29 52.96 13.45
N SER A 519 -2.28 52.17 13.31
CA SER A 519 -2.37 50.74 13.01
C SER A 519 -2.94 50.02 14.23
N ARG A 520 -4.13 49.52 14.10
CA ARG A 520 -4.56 48.31 14.83
C ARG A 520 -3.58 47.23 14.42
N ASP A 521 -2.80 46.74 15.35
CA ASP A 521 -1.88 45.64 15.23
C ASP A 521 -2.67 44.35 15.05
N GLY A 522 -3.15 44.12 13.85
CA GLY A 522 -3.70 42.87 13.36
C GLY A 522 -2.68 42.29 12.40
N SER A 523 -1.63 41.68 12.92
CA SER A 523 -0.71 40.91 12.07
C SER A 523 -1.42 39.67 11.53
N ASN A 524 -2.02 39.80 10.36
CA ASN A 524 -2.40 38.64 9.51
C ASN A 524 -1.14 37.95 8.95
N GLY A 525 -0.10 37.86 9.76
CA GLY A 525 1.15 37.20 9.39
C GLY A 525 1.03 35.68 9.61
N ILE A 526 1.66 34.95 8.71
CA ILE A 526 1.89 33.51 8.88
C ILE A 526 2.52 33.28 10.27
N PRO A 527 1.97 32.38 11.12
CA PRO A 527 2.60 32.05 12.39
C PRO A 527 4.07 31.66 12.22
N GLN A 528 4.95 32.15 13.09
CA GLN A 528 6.38 31.95 12.98
C GLN A 528 6.79 30.49 12.78
N ILE A 529 6.08 29.55 13.41
CA ILE A 529 6.32 28.10 13.26
C ILE A 529 6.11 27.60 11.83
N PHE A 530 5.20 28.20 11.06
CA PHE A 530 4.93 27.83 9.66
C PHE A 530 5.69 28.71 8.66
N ALA A 531 6.30 29.79 9.12
CA ALA A 531 7.24 30.61 8.36
C ALA A 531 8.70 30.15 8.49
N ASP A 532 8.98 29.18 9.36
CA ASP A 532 10.29 28.59 9.55
C ASP A 532 10.64 27.65 8.39
N GLY A 533 11.86 27.73 7.88
CA GLY A 533 12.33 26.85 6.80
C GLY A 533 12.36 25.35 7.18
N GLY A 534 12.27 25.02 8.46
CA GLY A 534 12.08 23.66 8.96
C GLY A 534 10.70 23.08 8.58
N TRP A 535 9.65 23.93 8.55
CA TRP A 535 8.32 23.52 8.12
C TRP A 535 8.32 23.04 6.66
N ASP A 536 8.95 23.78 5.75
CA ASP A 536 9.07 23.40 4.34
C ASP A 536 9.84 22.08 4.18
N ARG A 537 10.92 21.90 4.94
CA ARG A 537 11.69 20.64 4.94
C ARG A 537 10.88 19.47 5.48
N LEU A 538 10.08 19.68 6.51
CA LEU A 538 9.22 18.66 7.10
C LEU A 538 8.14 18.20 6.10
N ASN A 539 7.60 19.11 5.30
CA ASN A 539 6.57 18.83 4.30
C ASN A 539 7.14 18.24 2.99
N ASN A 540 8.43 18.39 2.73
CA ASN A 540 9.08 17.79 1.57
C ASN A 540 9.81 16.50 1.95
N THR A 541 9.08 15.38 1.94
CA THR A 541 9.63 14.07 2.29
C THR A 541 10.48 13.52 1.15
N ILE A 542 11.78 13.42 1.39
CA ILE A 542 12.73 12.86 0.41
C ILE A 542 12.78 11.34 0.48
N LEU A 543 12.84 10.75 1.66
CA LEU A 543 12.75 9.30 1.84
C LEU A 543 11.38 8.97 2.45
N SER A 544 10.41 8.67 1.60
CA SER A 544 9.12 8.13 2.03
C SER A 544 9.23 6.62 2.14
N THR A 545 9.14 6.10 3.36
CA THR A 545 9.37 4.67 3.62
C THR A 545 8.15 4.04 4.26
N SER A 546 7.93 2.74 4.04
CA SER A 546 6.88 1.98 4.72
C SER A 546 7.23 0.50 4.80
N ASN A 547 6.96 -0.11 5.96
CA ASN A 547 7.16 -1.54 6.22
C ASN A 547 5.83 -2.29 6.23
N CYS A 548 5.69 -3.28 5.34
CA CYS A 548 4.55 -4.19 5.31
C CYS A 548 5.01 -5.65 5.37
N GLY A 549 5.72 -6.00 6.46
CA GLY A 549 6.27 -7.33 6.66
C GLY A 549 5.20 -8.40 6.85
N ASN A 550 5.02 -9.30 5.87
CA ASN A 550 4.21 -10.51 5.97
C ASN A 550 4.78 -11.60 5.06
N PRO A 551 4.79 -12.89 5.48
CA PRO A 551 5.27 -13.99 4.64
C PRO A 551 4.50 -14.19 3.32
N CYS A 552 3.26 -13.73 3.22
CA CYS A 552 2.47 -13.81 1.98
C CYS A 552 2.93 -12.84 0.89
N LEU A 553 3.76 -11.85 1.25
CA LEU A 553 4.23 -10.82 0.33
C LEU A 553 5.66 -11.09 -0.14
N ARG A 554 5.86 -10.99 -1.45
CA ARG A 554 7.18 -10.96 -2.07
C ARG A 554 7.76 -9.56 -2.08
N GLN A 555 6.96 -8.58 -2.48
CA GLN A 555 7.32 -7.16 -2.55
C GLN A 555 6.14 -6.28 -2.13
N PHE A 556 6.47 -5.05 -1.76
CA PHE A 556 5.52 -3.98 -1.46
C PHE A 556 6.12 -2.67 -1.94
N GLY A 557 5.30 -1.76 -2.46
CA GLY A 557 5.80 -0.47 -2.92
C GLY A 557 4.71 0.56 -3.22
N PHE A 558 5.18 1.76 -3.51
CA PHE A 558 4.37 2.93 -3.84
C PHE A 558 5.23 3.95 -4.60
N GLY A 559 4.61 4.95 -5.19
CA GLY A 559 5.32 6.01 -5.91
C GLY A 559 6.01 7.02 -4.97
N PRO A 560 6.96 7.83 -5.46
CA PRO A 560 7.63 8.85 -4.67
C PRO A 560 6.67 9.99 -4.32
N THR A 561 6.69 10.44 -3.07
CA THR A 561 5.84 11.54 -2.57
C THR A 561 6.40 12.94 -2.90
N SER A 562 7.65 13.03 -3.33
CA SER A 562 8.33 14.25 -3.72
C SER A 562 9.02 14.06 -5.07
N ALA A 563 9.10 15.13 -5.86
CA ALA A 563 9.79 15.10 -7.16
C ALA A 563 11.27 14.74 -7.02
N ASP A 564 11.91 15.08 -5.90
CA ASP A 564 13.31 14.84 -5.60
C ASP A 564 13.52 13.62 -4.69
N GLY A 565 12.45 12.90 -4.36
CA GLY A 565 12.44 11.86 -3.36
C GLY A 565 12.32 10.45 -3.91
N PHE A 566 12.25 9.53 -2.95
CA PHE A 566 12.05 8.09 -3.15
C PHE A 566 10.80 7.62 -2.42
N GLY A 567 10.06 6.69 -3.03
CA GLY A 567 9.09 5.82 -2.36
C GLY A 567 9.74 4.47 -2.10
N ILE A 568 9.83 4.04 -0.86
CA ILE A 568 10.56 2.83 -0.46
C ILE A 568 9.63 1.92 0.34
N GLY A 569 9.11 0.89 -0.32
CA GLY A 569 8.44 -0.21 0.36
C GLY A 569 9.43 -1.30 0.76
N TYR A 570 9.31 -1.87 1.96
CA TYR A 570 10.22 -2.92 2.40
C TYR A 570 9.56 -3.98 3.26
N ILE A 571 10.14 -5.19 3.22
CA ILE A 571 9.70 -6.36 3.96
C ILE A 571 10.92 -7.01 4.61
N ILE A 572 10.93 -7.16 5.92
CA ILE A 572 12.00 -7.83 6.66
C ILE A 572 11.55 -9.24 6.97
N LYS A 573 12.11 -10.22 6.24
CA LYS A 573 11.89 -11.66 6.46
C LYS A 573 12.92 -12.22 7.45
N ASP A 574 12.78 -13.46 7.84
CA ASP A 574 13.67 -14.07 8.83
C ASP A 574 15.15 -14.05 8.40
N ASP A 575 15.46 -14.36 7.15
CA ASP A 575 16.82 -14.44 6.62
C ASP A 575 17.06 -13.57 5.37
N SER A 576 16.11 -12.72 4.99
CA SER A 576 16.21 -11.84 3.83
C SER A 576 15.49 -10.50 4.05
N ILE A 577 15.77 -9.52 3.19
CA ILE A 577 15.11 -8.22 3.16
C ILE A 577 14.71 -7.92 1.72
N SER A 578 13.41 -7.74 1.46
CA SER A 578 12.89 -7.30 0.16
C SER A 578 12.66 -5.80 0.18
N ILE A 579 13.10 -5.09 -0.84
CA ILE A 579 12.98 -3.63 -0.96
C ILE A 579 12.55 -3.28 -2.39
N CYS A 580 11.53 -2.46 -2.52
CA CYS A 580 11.11 -1.84 -3.77
C CYS A 580 11.26 -0.34 -3.64
N ALA A 581 12.13 0.27 -4.44
CA ALA A 581 12.35 1.72 -4.49
C ALA A 581 11.83 2.30 -5.80
N SER A 582 11.08 3.38 -5.71
CA SER A 582 10.61 4.20 -6.82
C SER A 582 11.16 5.61 -6.71
N SER A 583 11.46 6.27 -7.83
CA SER A 583 11.80 7.69 -7.86
C SER A 583 11.57 8.28 -9.27
N LYS A 584 11.57 9.61 -9.37
CA LYS A 584 11.58 10.29 -10.68
C LYS A 584 13.00 10.35 -11.25
N HIS A 585 13.56 9.18 -11.60
CA HIS A 585 14.92 9.02 -12.13
C HIS A 585 16.03 9.68 -11.26
N ARG A 586 15.92 9.50 -9.93
CA ARG A 586 16.90 10.01 -8.97
C ARG A 586 18.02 9.01 -8.67
N GLN A 587 18.57 8.39 -9.72
CA GLN A 587 19.61 7.38 -9.63
C GLN A 587 19.16 6.16 -8.77
N THR A 588 17.94 5.72 -8.97
CA THR A 588 17.28 4.65 -8.16
C THR A 588 18.15 3.40 -8.09
N LYS A 589 18.71 2.96 -9.22
CA LYS A 589 19.64 1.82 -9.27
C LYS A 589 20.85 2.02 -8.38
N ARG A 590 21.49 3.18 -8.44
CA ARG A 590 22.67 3.48 -7.60
C ARG A 590 22.33 3.55 -6.12
N PHE A 591 21.14 4.05 -5.79
CA PHE A 591 20.66 4.03 -4.41
C PHE A 591 20.52 2.59 -3.88
N ILE A 592 19.90 1.70 -4.65
CA ILE A 592 19.75 0.28 -4.30
C ILE A 592 21.11 -0.41 -4.20
N ASP A 593 22.04 -0.17 -5.14
CA ASP A 593 23.40 -0.75 -5.10
C ASP A 593 24.20 -0.25 -3.89
N THR A 594 24.06 1.03 -3.53
CA THR A 594 24.69 1.61 -2.34
C THR A 594 24.11 1.01 -1.06
N LEU A 595 22.81 0.79 -1.03
CA LEU A 595 22.11 0.17 0.10
C LEU A 595 22.56 -1.29 0.30
N GLU A 596 22.67 -2.07 -0.78
CA GLU A 596 23.19 -3.42 -0.72
C GLU A 596 24.64 -3.45 -0.20
N GLY A 597 25.50 -2.59 -0.75
CA GLY A 597 26.89 -2.45 -0.29
C GLY A 597 26.96 -2.07 1.20
N TYR A 598 26.12 -1.15 1.65
CA TYR A 598 26.02 -0.79 3.07
C TYR A 598 25.59 -1.99 3.94
N LEU A 599 24.56 -2.73 3.54
CA LEU A 599 24.08 -3.90 4.30
C LEU A 599 25.17 -4.98 4.43
N MET A 600 25.95 -5.20 3.39
CA MET A 600 27.08 -6.11 3.43
C MET A 600 28.19 -5.63 4.37
N GLU A 601 28.53 -4.36 4.30
CA GLU A 601 29.59 -3.76 5.11
C GLU A 601 29.22 -3.69 6.59
N ILE A 602 28.02 -3.24 6.95
CA ILE A 602 27.59 -3.19 8.36
C ILE A 602 27.54 -4.57 8.99
N ARG A 603 27.16 -5.62 8.23
CA ARG A 603 27.26 -7.02 8.68
C ARG A 603 28.71 -7.38 9.02
N ARG A 604 29.67 -6.97 8.17
CA ARG A 604 31.10 -7.20 8.41
C ARG A 604 31.57 -6.51 9.67
N VAL A 605 31.23 -5.24 9.85
CA VAL A 605 31.57 -4.41 11.02
C VAL A 605 31.03 -5.03 12.32
N ILE A 606 29.75 -5.41 12.37
CA ILE A 606 29.13 -6.06 13.53
C ILE A 606 29.83 -7.39 13.87
N LYS A 607 30.20 -8.20 12.87
CA LYS A 607 30.89 -9.47 13.10
C LYS A 607 32.33 -9.29 13.66
N LEU A 608 33.05 -8.25 13.24
CA LEU A 608 34.37 -7.90 13.77
C LEU A 608 34.28 -7.53 15.25
N THR A 609 33.42 -6.57 15.61
CA THR A 609 33.20 -6.14 17.00
C THR A 609 32.78 -7.29 17.91
N SER A 610 31.92 -8.20 17.42
CA SER A 610 31.49 -9.36 18.19
C SER A 610 32.65 -10.32 18.48
N ARG A 611 33.59 -10.54 17.54
CA ARG A 611 34.76 -11.40 17.70
C ARG A 611 35.75 -10.80 18.70
N GLU A 612 36.03 -9.52 18.61
CA GLU A 612 36.93 -8.82 19.52
C GLU A 612 36.41 -8.82 20.95
N SER A 613 35.12 -8.59 21.16
CA SER A 613 34.48 -8.68 22.48
C SER A 613 34.60 -10.10 23.06
N ALA A 614 34.47 -11.14 22.24
CA ALA A 614 34.64 -12.53 22.69
C ALA A 614 36.10 -12.84 23.09
N THR A 615 37.06 -12.34 22.31
CA THR A 615 38.50 -12.53 22.58
C THR A 615 38.92 -11.78 23.86
N THR A 616 38.43 -10.54 24.05
CA THR A 616 38.69 -9.75 25.26
C THR A 616 38.06 -10.36 26.51
N LYS A 617 36.83 -10.90 26.41
CA LYS A 617 36.23 -11.65 27.52
C LYS A 617 37.02 -12.92 27.86
N GLN A 618 37.54 -13.62 26.87
CA GLN A 618 38.32 -14.82 27.08
C GLN A 618 39.71 -14.52 27.66
N SER A 619 40.36 -13.41 27.25
CA SER A 619 41.61 -12.97 27.88
C SER A 619 41.41 -12.51 29.32
N ARG A 620 40.37 -11.71 29.62
CA ARG A 620 39.99 -11.31 30.98
C ARG A 620 39.66 -12.53 31.88
N ALA A 621 38.92 -13.50 31.36
CA ALA A 621 38.65 -14.75 32.10
C ALA A 621 39.95 -15.51 32.41
N ARG A 622 40.91 -15.58 31.47
CA ARG A 622 42.24 -16.19 31.69
C ARG A 622 43.08 -15.41 32.70
N GLU A 623 43.05 -14.08 32.68
CA GLU A 623 43.71 -13.23 33.67
C GLU A 623 43.11 -13.40 35.06
N LEU A 624 41.77 -13.50 35.18
CA LEU A 624 41.10 -13.77 36.45
C LEU A 624 41.48 -15.15 37.01
N ASP A 625 41.51 -16.18 36.16
CA ASP A 625 41.93 -17.51 36.52
C ASP A 625 43.43 -17.57 36.94
N SER A 626 44.29 -16.80 36.30
CA SER A 626 45.68 -16.63 36.67
C SER A 626 45.87 -15.86 37.97
N ALA A 627 45.09 -14.80 38.21
CA ALA A 627 45.12 -14.02 39.45
C ALA A 627 44.62 -14.83 40.66
N THR A 628 43.61 -15.68 40.48
CA THR A 628 43.10 -16.62 41.50
C THR A 628 44.09 -17.74 41.81
N SER A 629 44.87 -18.17 40.81
CA SER A 629 45.93 -19.17 40.98
C SER A 629 47.13 -18.63 41.78
N CYS A 630 47.44 -17.30 41.69
CA CYS A 630 48.56 -16.70 42.44
C CYS A 630 48.27 -16.46 43.94
N ASN A 631 47.00 -16.39 44.35
CA ASN A 631 46.63 -16.18 45.77
C ASN A 631 46.52 -17.46 46.61
N ASN A 632 46.67 -18.64 45.99
CA ASN A 632 46.60 -19.94 46.69
C ASN A 632 47.97 -20.62 46.94
N SER A 633 49.10 -19.92 46.78
CA SER A 633 50.42 -20.51 46.94
C SER A 633 51.12 -20.11 48.22
N VAL A 634 50.39 -19.85 49.31
CA VAL A 634 51.01 -19.78 50.65
C VAL A 634 50.28 -20.72 51.61
N ASN A 635 50.94 -21.81 51.94
CA ASN A 635 50.68 -22.87 52.93
C ASN A 635 50.17 -24.21 52.39
N ASN A 636 51.01 -25.19 52.21
CA ASN A 636 51.23 -26.40 53.02
C ASN A 636 51.93 -27.47 52.19
N HIS A 637 53.13 -27.80 52.70
CA HIS A 637 53.79 -29.08 52.39
C HIS A 637 52.95 -30.25 52.93
N HIS A 638 52.55 -31.14 52.03
CA HIS A 638 52.54 -32.58 52.30
C HIS A 638 52.48 -33.39 50.97
N HIS A 639 53.45 -34.29 50.82
CA HIS A 639 53.56 -35.23 49.74
C HIS A 639 52.34 -36.15 49.60
N HIS A 640 51.83 -36.23 48.35
CA HIS A 640 51.38 -37.50 47.80
C HIS A 640 51.33 -37.47 46.26
N ASN A 641 52.08 -38.33 45.64
CA ASN A 641 52.03 -38.64 44.20
C ASN A 641 50.65 -39.15 43.79
N LYS A 642 49.99 -38.48 42.83
CA LYS A 642 48.99 -39.12 42.01
C LYS A 642 49.08 -38.66 40.58
N ALA A 643 49.06 -39.63 39.65
CA ALA A 643 49.15 -39.50 38.19
C ALA A 643 48.08 -38.53 37.55
N PRO A 644 48.35 -37.96 36.39
CA PRO A 644 47.42 -36.98 35.75
C PRO A 644 46.20 -37.71 35.26
N LYS A 645 45.00 -37.24 35.73
CA LYS A 645 43.73 -37.71 35.23
C LYS A 645 43.34 -36.89 33.94
N GLY A 646 43.14 -37.68 32.87
CA GLY A 646 42.76 -37.16 31.58
C GLY A 646 41.50 -36.29 31.63
N LEU A 647 41.50 -35.27 30.79
CA LEU A 647 40.37 -34.36 30.53
C LEU A 647 39.11 -35.16 30.16
N LYS A 648 38.12 -35.16 31.03
CA LYS A 648 36.76 -35.62 30.69
C LYS A 648 35.98 -34.48 30.04
N ALA A 649 35.70 -34.62 28.76
CA ALA A 649 34.75 -33.79 28.08
C ALA A 649 33.38 -33.91 28.78
N ARG A 650 32.84 -32.77 29.25
CA ARG A 650 31.46 -32.67 29.71
C ARG A 650 30.55 -32.50 28.48
N GLY A 651 30.06 -33.60 27.96
CA GLY A 651 29.01 -33.62 26.95
C GLY A 651 28.11 -34.84 27.23
N ARG A 652 26.81 -34.60 27.39
CA ARG A 652 25.79 -35.65 27.53
C ARG A 652 25.28 -35.97 26.14
N MET A 653 25.48 -37.20 25.68
CA MET A 653 24.91 -37.69 24.43
C MET A 653 23.41 -38.00 24.67
N ILE A 654 22.53 -37.31 23.95
CA ILE A 654 21.08 -37.54 23.99
C ILE A 654 20.75 -38.55 22.91
N THR A 655 20.27 -39.72 23.27
CA THR A 655 19.76 -40.75 22.35
C THR A 655 18.25 -40.67 22.27
N ALA A 656 17.65 -40.93 21.10
CA ALA A 656 16.25 -40.82 20.80
C ALA A 656 15.29 -41.64 21.71
N GLN A 657 15.82 -42.54 22.53
CA GLN A 657 15.04 -43.36 23.49
C GLN A 657 14.75 -42.68 24.83
N GLU A 658 15.48 -41.60 25.19
CA GLU A 658 15.25 -40.90 26.47
C GLU A 658 14.16 -39.85 26.41
N THR A 659 13.83 -39.34 25.22
CA THR A 659 12.77 -38.36 25.00
C THR A 659 11.36 -38.92 25.20
N LEU A 660 11.16 -40.21 25.06
CA LEU A 660 9.84 -40.88 25.21
C LEU A 660 9.49 -41.26 26.66
N LYS A 661 10.46 -41.22 27.60
CA LYS A 661 10.23 -41.56 29.02
C LYS A 661 9.94 -40.35 29.91
N SER A 662 10.14 -39.13 29.46
CA SER A 662 9.95 -37.90 30.25
C SER A 662 8.51 -37.40 30.29
N SER A 663 7.60 -37.93 29.45
CA SER A 663 6.21 -37.45 29.35
C SER A 663 5.18 -38.19 30.20
N ARG A 664 5.61 -39.14 31.05
CA ARG A 664 4.66 -40.01 31.82
C ARG A 664 4.65 -39.87 33.32
N ASN A 665 5.35 -38.95 33.96
CA ASN A 665 5.25 -38.75 35.40
C ASN A 665 5.36 -37.26 35.76
N ARG A 666 4.22 -36.62 35.82
CA ARG A 666 3.95 -35.49 36.71
C ARG A 666 2.45 -35.39 37.02
N SER A 667 2.05 -36.12 38.04
CA SER A 667 0.97 -35.72 38.89
C SER A 667 1.44 -35.90 40.34
N SER A 668 1.20 -34.84 41.10
CA SER A 668 1.16 -34.73 42.56
C SER A 668 2.31 -34.04 43.29
N LEU A 669 1.89 -32.90 43.90
CA LEU A 669 2.17 -32.37 45.21
C LEU A 669 3.59 -31.95 45.63
N GLY A 670 3.65 -30.65 46.07
CA GLY A 670 4.61 -30.25 47.11
C GLY A 670 5.08 -28.79 47.00
N SER A 671 4.54 -27.95 47.87
CA SER A 671 4.98 -26.59 48.23
C SER A 671 6.46 -26.52 48.64
N GLY A 672 7.15 -25.46 48.16
CA GLY A 672 8.48 -25.09 48.60
C GLY A 672 8.98 -23.83 47.89
N SER A 673 9.07 -22.75 48.68
CA SER A 673 9.63 -21.48 48.28
C SER A 673 11.12 -21.56 48.04
N SER A 674 11.59 -21.05 46.90
CA SER A 674 12.93 -20.52 46.73
C SER A 674 12.96 -19.47 45.65
N THR A 675 13.42 -18.30 46.01
CA THR A 675 13.69 -17.12 45.26
C THR A 675 14.71 -17.40 44.15
N GLU A 676 14.28 -17.32 42.90
CA GLU A 676 15.17 -17.18 41.74
C GLU A 676 14.96 -15.80 41.13
N GLU A 677 15.96 -14.93 41.24
CA GLU A 677 16.09 -13.74 40.43
C GLU A 677 16.18 -14.12 38.97
N SER A 678 15.09 -14.06 38.25
CA SER A 678 15.08 -14.13 36.80
C SER A 678 15.39 -12.73 36.24
N LEU A 679 16.49 -12.62 35.53
CA LEU A 679 16.80 -11.50 34.65
C LEU A 679 15.67 -11.35 33.63
N ASN A 680 14.81 -10.39 33.85
CA ASN A 680 13.81 -9.93 32.89
C ASN A 680 14.52 -9.26 31.71
N LEU A 681 14.71 -10.01 30.65
CA LEU A 681 14.88 -9.44 29.32
C LEU A 681 13.52 -8.85 28.93
N SER A 682 13.44 -7.54 28.85
CA SER A 682 12.23 -6.81 28.48
C SER A 682 11.72 -7.26 27.10
N GLU A 683 10.52 -7.81 27.09
CA GLU A 683 9.73 -8.16 25.88
C GLU A 683 9.24 -6.93 25.07
N ASP A 684 9.91 -5.78 25.21
CA ASP A 684 9.40 -4.50 24.72
C ASP A 684 9.78 -4.16 23.27
N ASP A 685 10.50 -5.02 22.54
CA ASP A 685 11.06 -4.66 21.21
C ASP A 685 10.11 -4.85 20.01
N GLU A 686 8.80 -5.04 20.23
CA GLU A 686 7.87 -5.42 19.15
C GLU A 686 6.90 -4.32 18.65
N LEU A 687 7.15 -3.05 18.89
CA LEU A 687 6.21 -1.98 18.50
C LEU A 687 6.47 -1.31 17.14
N GLY A 688 7.47 -1.72 16.39
CA GLY A 688 7.92 -1.01 15.18
C GLY A 688 7.54 -1.60 13.82
N GLY A 689 6.92 -2.76 13.74
CA GLY A 689 6.46 -3.35 12.49
C GLY A 689 5.07 -3.94 12.65
N CYS A 690 4.27 -3.97 11.57
CA CYS A 690 3.02 -4.72 11.53
C CYS A 690 3.31 -6.21 11.80
N LYS A 691 3.39 -6.61 13.06
CA LYS A 691 3.59 -8.01 13.42
C LYS A 691 2.25 -8.68 13.63
N PHE A 692 1.91 -9.56 12.70
CA PHE A 692 0.90 -10.58 12.91
C PHE A 692 1.52 -11.73 13.72
N TYR A 693 0.89 -12.07 14.84
CA TYR A 693 1.09 -13.36 15.45
C TYR A 693 0.47 -14.42 14.56
N PHE A 694 1.30 -15.21 13.90
CA PHE A 694 0.90 -16.53 13.46
C PHE A 694 0.61 -17.34 14.72
N LEU A 695 -0.61 -17.89 14.81
CA LEU A 695 -0.83 -19.11 15.60
C LEU A 695 0.25 -20.09 15.13
N GLN A 696 1.20 -20.44 16.02
CA GLN A 696 2.10 -21.54 15.81
C GLN A 696 1.24 -22.80 15.60
N LEU A 697 0.95 -23.11 14.34
CA LEU A 697 0.59 -24.46 13.96
C LEU A 697 1.87 -25.28 14.19
N ALA A 698 1.83 -26.08 15.24
CA ALA A 698 2.89 -27.00 15.58
C ALA A 698 3.37 -27.73 14.32
N SER A 699 4.66 -27.63 14.07
CA SER A 699 5.37 -28.40 13.09
C SER A 699 5.17 -29.91 13.36
N LEU A 700 4.23 -30.53 12.66
CA LEU A 700 4.17 -31.98 12.51
C LEU A 700 5.19 -32.37 11.43
N PRO A 701 6.12 -33.27 11.71
CA PRO A 701 7.01 -33.76 10.68
C PRO A 701 6.23 -34.67 9.73
N LEU A 702 5.99 -34.20 8.51
CA LEU A 702 5.55 -35.04 7.40
C LEU A 702 6.72 -35.93 6.98
N SER A 703 6.78 -37.15 7.53
CA SER A 703 7.55 -38.23 6.96
C SER A 703 6.80 -38.77 5.76
N LEU A 704 7.20 -38.39 4.57
CA LEU A 704 6.80 -39.05 3.33
C LEU A 704 7.58 -40.37 3.17
N PRO A 705 6.93 -41.49 2.86
CA PRO A 705 7.60 -42.68 2.45
C PRO A 705 8.13 -42.53 1.02
N SER A 706 9.43 -42.83 0.85
CA SER A 706 10.06 -42.88 -0.46
C SER A 706 9.48 -44.02 -1.31
N PRO A 707 9.04 -43.78 -2.54
CA PRO A 707 8.80 -44.85 -3.48
C PRO A 707 10.11 -45.21 -4.18
N SER A 708 10.64 -46.38 -3.87
CA SER A 708 11.61 -47.06 -4.68
C SER A 708 10.96 -47.51 -6.00
N PHE A 709 11.30 -46.85 -7.09
CA PHE A 709 11.04 -47.38 -8.43
C PHE A 709 12.33 -47.78 -9.12
N LEU A 710 12.39 -49.08 -9.43
CA LEU A 710 13.33 -49.75 -10.28
C LEU A 710 13.25 -49.22 -11.71
N LEU A 711 14.38 -48.81 -12.25
CA LEU A 711 14.59 -48.51 -13.67
C LEU A 711 14.75 -49.82 -14.46
N PRO A 712 14.18 -49.96 -15.65
CA PRO A 712 14.73 -50.81 -16.70
C PRO A 712 15.62 -50.00 -17.65
N ARG A 713 16.76 -50.61 -17.95
CA ARG A 713 17.76 -50.19 -18.92
C ARG A 713 17.30 -50.41 -20.36
N HIS A 714 17.87 -49.58 -21.22
CA HIS A 714 18.05 -49.69 -22.69
C HIS A 714 16.92 -49.18 -23.62
N LEU A 715 17.25 -48.09 -24.29
CA LEU A 715 17.35 -48.02 -25.74
C LEU A 715 17.95 -46.69 -26.18
N THR A 716 19.13 -46.75 -26.73
CA THR A 716 19.87 -45.70 -27.46
C THR A 716 19.21 -45.45 -28.81
N CYS A 717 18.91 -44.17 -29.09
CA CYS A 717 18.75 -43.75 -30.49
C CYS A 717 19.38 -42.35 -30.63
N ALA A 718 20.43 -42.30 -31.41
CA ALA A 718 21.19 -41.13 -31.80
C ALA A 718 20.48 -40.40 -32.94
N ILE A 719 20.35 -39.08 -32.85
CA ILE A 719 20.09 -38.20 -33.98
C ILE A 719 21.11 -37.04 -33.94
N PRO A 720 21.70 -36.65 -35.07
CA PRO A 720 22.89 -35.83 -35.12
C PRO A 720 22.59 -34.33 -35.06
N PHE A 721 23.47 -33.64 -34.40
CA PHE A 721 23.55 -32.15 -34.37
C PHE A 721 24.19 -31.65 -35.67
N SER A 722 23.61 -30.62 -36.28
CA SER A 722 24.25 -29.74 -37.24
C SER A 722 24.44 -28.35 -36.59
N PRO A 723 25.60 -27.72 -36.78
CA PRO A 723 25.92 -26.41 -36.20
C PRO A 723 25.39 -25.24 -37.04
N PRO A 724 25.21 -24.06 -36.45
CA PRO A 724 24.77 -22.85 -37.16
C PRO A 724 25.97 -22.16 -37.86
N PRO A 725 25.72 -21.38 -38.90
CA PRO A 725 26.75 -20.71 -39.69
C PRO A 725 27.22 -19.41 -39.00
N THR A 726 28.51 -19.16 -39.11
CA THR A 726 29.22 -17.92 -38.72
C THR A 726 28.91 -16.76 -39.65
N PRO A 727 28.93 -15.51 -39.18
CA PRO A 727 28.79 -14.33 -40.06
C PRO A 727 30.16 -13.90 -40.61
N ASP A 728 30.12 -13.62 -41.91
CA ASP A 728 31.25 -13.05 -42.63
C ASP A 728 31.21 -11.50 -42.55
N ARG A 729 32.40 -10.94 -42.39
CA ARG A 729 32.69 -9.50 -42.39
C ARG A 729 32.78 -9.02 -43.83
N THR A 730 32.38 -7.78 -44.09
CA THR A 730 33.23 -6.74 -44.67
C THR A 730 32.45 -5.50 -45.11
N PHE A 731 32.99 -4.37 -44.69
CA PHE A 731 33.31 -3.09 -45.39
C PHE A 731 32.24 -2.02 -45.59
N THR A 732 32.53 -0.95 -44.90
CA THR A 732 32.88 0.48 -45.27
C THR A 732 31.76 1.43 -45.64
N ASP A 733 31.76 2.44 -44.85
CA ASP A 733 31.91 3.89 -45.11
C ASP A 733 30.78 4.70 -45.75
N ALA A 734 30.63 5.82 -45.10
CA ALA A 734 30.43 7.19 -45.58
C ALA A 734 29.04 7.85 -45.38
N ARG A 735 29.02 8.70 -44.37
CA ARG A 735 28.71 10.17 -44.41
C ARG A 735 27.60 10.67 -45.32
N HIS A 736 26.66 11.34 -44.83
CA HIS A 736 26.30 12.78 -44.93
C HIS A 736 24.79 13.04 -44.90
N ILE A 737 24.42 13.87 -43.90
CA ILE A 737 23.73 15.17 -43.99
C ILE A 737 22.48 15.23 -44.90
N GLN A 738 21.30 15.49 -44.36
CA GLN A 738 20.62 16.79 -44.51
C GLN A 738 19.23 16.85 -43.87
N ASN A 739 19.10 17.91 -43.08
CA ASN A 739 17.84 18.58 -42.73
C ASN A 739 16.96 18.86 -43.96
N GLN A 740 15.66 18.74 -43.84
CA GLN A 740 14.78 19.81 -44.29
C GLN A 740 13.39 19.77 -43.72
N ARG A 741 13.01 20.92 -43.21
CA ARG A 741 11.70 21.46 -42.89
C ARG A 741 10.69 21.29 -44.00
N TRP A 742 9.43 20.98 -43.68
CA TRP A 742 8.29 21.44 -44.47
C TRP A 742 7.26 22.10 -43.56
N LEU A 743 7.15 23.41 -43.76
CA LEU A 743 6.09 24.30 -43.37
C LEU A 743 5.17 24.56 -44.57
N LEU A 744 3.84 24.56 -44.31
CA LEU A 744 2.80 25.35 -44.99
C LEU A 744 2.64 25.30 -46.52
N ARG A 745 1.42 24.92 -46.95
CA ARG A 745 0.55 25.81 -47.75
C ARG A 745 -0.88 25.30 -47.86
N LEU A 746 -1.80 26.16 -47.41
CA LEU A 746 -3.19 26.25 -47.86
C LEU A 746 -3.24 26.80 -49.28
N ARG A 747 -4.16 26.29 -50.12
CA ARG A 747 -5.11 27.08 -50.95
C ARG A 747 -5.71 26.27 -52.10
N ASP A 748 -7.01 26.50 -52.21
CA ASP A 748 -7.87 26.68 -53.41
C ASP A 748 -8.66 25.44 -53.92
N ALA A 749 -9.96 25.57 -53.76
CA ALA A 749 -11.05 24.99 -54.54
C ALA A 749 -11.18 25.70 -55.91
N PRO A 750 -11.88 25.16 -56.90
CA PRO A 750 -13.31 25.40 -57.11
C PRO A 750 -14.08 24.32 -57.93
N PRO A 751 -15.31 24.57 -58.50
CA PRO A 751 -16.58 24.02 -58.02
C PRO A 751 -17.38 23.22 -59.10
N GLY A 752 -18.52 22.59 -58.66
CA GLY A 752 -19.61 22.36 -59.58
C GLY A 752 -20.05 20.94 -59.83
N ALA A 753 -21.25 20.57 -59.39
CA ALA A 753 -22.37 20.15 -60.18
C ALA A 753 -23.56 19.61 -59.34
N GLN A 754 -24.63 20.14 -59.68
CA GLN A 754 -26.05 20.04 -59.30
C GLN A 754 -26.64 18.66 -59.06
N GLY A 755 -27.70 18.65 -58.25
CA GLY A 755 -28.56 17.66 -57.72
C GLY A 755 -29.42 16.84 -58.71
N PRO A 756 -30.45 16.17 -58.24
CA PRO A 756 -31.75 16.70 -57.88
C PRO A 756 -32.42 16.10 -56.62
N GLY A 757 -33.43 16.83 -56.19
CA GLY A 757 -34.14 16.75 -54.92
C GLY A 757 -35.31 15.72 -54.88
N PRO A 758 -36.14 15.80 -53.83
CA PRO A 758 -36.99 14.76 -53.32
C PRO A 758 -38.47 14.83 -53.76
N PRO A 759 -39.28 13.82 -53.47
CA PRO A 759 -40.70 14.08 -53.20
C PRO A 759 -41.26 13.24 -52.00
N PRO A 760 -42.60 13.35 -51.68
CA PRO A 760 -43.04 14.11 -50.55
C PRO A 760 -43.86 13.33 -49.51
N ARG A 761 -44.19 14.01 -48.44
CA ARG A 761 -45.08 13.70 -47.32
C ARG A 761 -46.42 13.02 -47.64
N ARG A 762 -46.88 12.11 -46.77
CA ARG A 762 -48.32 11.99 -46.39
C ARG A 762 -48.40 11.72 -44.89
N GLY A 763 -49.08 12.63 -44.24
CA GLY A 763 -49.55 12.61 -42.89
C GLY A 763 -50.84 11.90 -42.68
N ARG A 764 -51.10 11.58 -41.46
CA ARG A 764 -52.46 11.49 -40.90
C ARG A 764 -52.48 11.78 -39.42
N ARG A 765 -53.40 12.68 -39.10
CA ARG A 765 -53.78 13.26 -37.83
C ARG A 765 -54.72 12.37 -37.01
N LEU A 766 -54.79 12.72 -35.71
CA LEU A 766 -55.94 12.69 -34.76
C LEU A 766 -56.09 11.37 -33.97
N ARG A 767 -56.22 11.35 -32.65
CA ARG A 767 -57.20 12.09 -31.84
C ARG A 767 -56.89 12.05 -30.36
N ARG A 768 -57.10 13.21 -29.73
CA ARG A 768 -57.25 13.41 -28.26
C ARG A 768 -58.48 12.65 -27.74
N ARG A 769 -58.40 12.16 -26.50
CA ARG A 769 -59.53 12.25 -25.56
C ARG A 769 -59.07 12.40 -24.13
N ARG A 770 -59.49 13.49 -23.52
CA ARG A 770 -59.56 13.78 -22.08
C ARG A 770 -60.77 13.05 -21.46
N ARG A 771 -60.70 12.74 -20.15
CA ARG A 771 -61.69 13.03 -19.08
C ARG A 771 -61.17 12.24 -17.85
N SER A 772 -60.95 12.86 -16.75
CA SER A 772 -61.63 13.70 -15.74
C SER A 772 -62.25 12.87 -14.62
N ARG A 773 -61.83 13.21 -13.37
CA ARG A 773 -62.60 13.23 -12.10
C ARG A 773 -63.07 11.92 -11.51
N ASP A 774 -63.12 11.68 -10.22
CA ASP A 774 -63.33 12.56 -9.02
C ASP A 774 -63.13 11.71 -7.75
N GLN A 775 -62.77 12.41 -6.63
CA GLN A 775 -63.28 12.22 -5.23
C GLN A 775 -62.99 10.89 -4.52
N GLY A 776 -62.63 10.78 -3.32
CA GLY A 776 -62.57 11.72 -2.20
C GLY A 776 -62.64 10.88 -0.88
N TRP A 777 -62.40 11.59 0.23
CA TRP A 777 -62.75 11.27 1.63
C TRP A 777 -61.73 10.53 2.49
N LEU A 778 -61.12 11.29 3.43
CA LEU A 778 -61.39 11.62 4.84
C LEU A 778 -61.16 10.53 5.87
N GLY A 779 -60.40 10.93 6.92
CA GLY A 779 -60.56 10.54 8.31
C GLY A 779 -59.28 10.52 9.07
N GLU A 780 -58.88 11.65 9.72
CA GLU A 780 -58.79 11.87 11.17
C GLU A 780 -58.26 10.66 11.98
N GLY A 781 -57.34 10.73 12.91
CA GLY A 781 -57.06 11.73 13.87
C GLY A 781 -56.11 11.17 14.96
N VAL A 782 -55.60 12.10 15.73
CA VAL A 782 -55.26 11.97 17.16
C VAL A 782 -53.85 11.62 17.54
N ARG A 783 -53.14 12.67 18.00
CA ARG A 783 -52.04 12.62 18.98
C ARG A 783 -52.61 12.30 20.39
N PRO A 784 -51.78 11.85 21.36
CA PRO A 784 -51.36 12.82 22.37
C PRO A 784 -49.91 12.77 22.88
N ARG A 785 -49.52 13.90 23.42
CA ARG A 785 -48.32 14.19 24.26
C ARG A 785 -48.34 13.46 25.60
N ARG A 786 -47.16 13.23 26.19
CA ARG A 786 -46.73 13.43 27.59
C ARG A 786 -45.22 13.34 27.68
N GLN A 787 -44.45 14.35 28.03
CA GLN A 787 -43.95 14.83 29.33
C GLN A 787 -43.46 13.67 30.24
N ALA A 788 -42.28 13.63 30.84
CA ALA A 788 -41.23 14.50 31.33
C ALA A 788 -40.37 13.71 32.34
N GLN A 789 -39.25 14.29 32.78
CA GLN A 789 -38.38 13.95 33.92
C GLN A 789 -37.30 12.89 33.59
N GLY A 790 -36.02 13.13 33.61
CA GLY A 790 -35.19 14.00 34.50
C GLY A 790 -34.37 13.13 35.41
N HIS A 791 -33.11 12.74 35.00
CA HIS A 791 -32.08 12.46 36.00
C HIS A 791 -30.70 12.77 35.40
N ARG A 792 -30.03 13.74 36.01
CA ARG A 792 -28.61 14.03 35.84
C ARG A 792 -27.80 12.89 36.43
N GLN A 793 -26.80 12.41 35.71
CA GLN A 793 -25.58 11.87 36.30
C GLN A 793 -24.38 12.36 35.51
N GLU A 794 -23.41 12.83 36.26
CA GLU A 794 -22.18 13.49 35.87
C GLU A 794 -21.26 12.51 35.15
N ALA A 795 -20.62 12.97 34.04
CA ALA A 795 -19.60 12.26 33.32
C ALA A 795 -18.20 12.57 33.86
N PRO A 796 -17.29 11.62 33.94
CA PRO A 796 -15.89 11.90 34.25
C PRO A 796 -15.17 12.44 33.02
N SER A 797 -14.67 13.63 33.17
CA SER A 797 -13.86 14.37 32.19
C SER A 797 -12.45 13.78 32.09
N GLY A 798 -11.90 13.75 30.88
CA GLY A 798 -10.47 13.92 30.67
C GLY A 798 -9.71 12.97 29.80
N ARG A 799 -10.28 11.88 29.24
CA ARG A 799 -9.51 10.92 28.41
C ARG A 799 -9.96 10.75 26.95
N ILE A 800 -11.02 11.41 26.53
CA ILE A 800 -11.61 11.25 25.19
C ILE A 800 -10.96 12.19 24.16
N LEU A 801 -10.22 13.21 24.58
CA LEU A 801 -9.74 14.30 23.72
C LEU A 801 -8.54 13.93 22.83
N ILE A 802 -7.71 12.96 23.24
CA ILE A 802 -6.48 12.62 22.50
C ILE A 802 -6.77 11.70 21.32
N GLY A 803 -7.75 10.84 21.42
CA GLY A 803 -8.14 9.93 20.35
C GLY A 803 -8.76 10.61 19.11
N LEU A 804 -9.47 11.73 19.32
CA LEU A 804 -10.15 12.44 18.21
C LEU A 804 -9.20 13.21 17.30
N VAL A 805 -8.04 13.63 17.81
CA VAL A 805 -7.02 14.36 17.01
C VAL A 805 -6.36 13.46 15.99
N CYS A 806 -6.12 12.20 16.34
CA CYS A 806 -5.48 11.26 15.45
C CYS A 806 -6.40 10.83 14.29
N SER A 807 -7.73 10.96 14.44
CA SER A 807 -8.69 10.63 13.38
C SER A 807 -8.86 11.71 12.33
N ILE A 808 -8.46 12.96 12.62
CA ILE A 808 -8.66 14.10 11.71
C ILE A 808 -7.53 14.22 10.68
N VAL A 809 -6.36 13.66 10.97
CA VAL A 809 -5.15 13.91 10.18
C VAL A 809 -4.50 12.61 9.67
N GLY A 810 -5.14 11.47 9.81
CA GLY A 810 -4.61 10.16 9.42
C GLY A 810 -4.54 9.84 7.93
#